data_fcb8f5a28863ec63b9c23fe89b935e8d
#
_entry.id   fcb8f5a28863ec63b9c23fe89b935e8d
#
_cell.length_a   1.000
_cell.length_b   1.000
_cell.length_c   1.000
_cell.angle_alpha   90.00
_cell.angle_beta   90.00
_cell.angle_gamma   90.00
#
_symmetry.space_group_name_H-M   'P 1'
#
loop_
_entity.id
_entity.type
_entity.pdbx_description
1 polymer ?
#
loop_
_entity_poly.entity_id
_entity_poly.type
_entity_poly.pdbx_seq_one_letter_code
_entity_poly.pdbx_strand_id
1 'polypeptide(L)'
;MILFDSMLNRAAPLLDRFQRRLLLLGAVGCVMLMLLGAQLFRLAFFEHAAHAKETARYLTTRRLLPASRGTIFDRRGEVLASDRASWNVLVDYDAITGRWAANRARAQALQEIGKAAWATLSPQRRTLEVLQRLDAWENTLETQVFGLIAQAGGFDRSELERRFDEIVARAERQALTRREALRDAALHRYGADARIEGIEQEIVAAQREAHVLLTDVSDEVAFAFQRISDAYPKTVTVQAASERIRAWEHVAFDLPRRDFVSPVRSNKPVKVELHGVLDHLLGSTRTQVYPEDLARRRLFAEGSSDIIDLGGYRADRDIVGSSGIERRAEDHLRGLRGVVERDLEHSVENRFAPVPGQDLTLSIDIRLQARVQALFSEESGLAEIQQWQRGWDPEGSPRAGPLPVGWKLNGAFVVLDIASGEVLAAGSTPTLSEGRAMDAAQRTAEQPQIFRAFEGVYPPGSILKPLVFVAAAAEGVVQQGETIECKGHFFPDAVDSVRCWIYRPTEGRSTVHGPLAASEALARSCNIFFYTLADRLGTERLVRWLGAFGLGRALDADCAVERVQADGKTTWSGTAAASMPDAAQIADWKLKRDRTSPVLLGIGQGALSWTPLQAANAFATLARGGVFIPPTVIRRTEIPRGEVLGLPAWAVEDALAGLRQSVSASHGTGHHVTLENGVKEPLFDIDALTIWGKTGTATASLLALDNDADGETDARVRTDHAWFVGLVAPKGEAPQYAVAVLLEHGGSGGKVAGPVAAQVFRALAAEGYLGSEAARAHAAEQRK
;
A
#
# COMPACT_ATOMS: atom_id res chain seq x y z
N MET A 1 -70.12 15.50 -15.36
CA MET A 1 -71.14 15.21 -16.41
C MET A 1 -72.53 15.16 -15.87
N ILE A 2 -72.89 14.42 -14.80
CA ILE A 2 -74.29 14.26 -14.24
C ILE A 2 -74.83 15.55 -13.64
N LEU A 3 -74.01 16.40 -12.99
CA LEU A 3 -74.42 17.70 -12.46
C LEU A 3 -74.67 18.77 -13.54
N PHE A 4 -73.99 18.69 -14.64
CA PHE A 4 -74.18 19.61 -15.78
C PHE A 4 -75.44 19.29 -16.61
N ASP A 5 -75.78 18.00 -16.73
CA ASP A 5 -77.02 17.54 -17.37
C ASP A 5 -78.29 17.97 -16.60
N SER A 6 -78.20 18.01 -15.25
CA SER A 6 -79.33 18.47 -14.43
C SER A 6 -79.55 20.00 -14.49
N MET A 7 -78.52 20.79 -14.69
CA MET A 7 -78.64 22.26 -14.89
C MET A 7 -79.16 22.63 -16.28
N LEU A 8 -78.69 21.91 -17.33
CA LEU A 8 -79.21 22.11 -18.68
C LEU A 8 -80.65 21.68 -18.88
N ASN A 9 -81.13 20.69 -18.15
CA ASN A 9 -82.49 20.27 -18.20
C ASN A 9 -83.54 21.25 -17.51
N ARG A 10 -83.07 22.11 -16.60
CA ARG A 10 -83.94 23.18 -16.00
C ARG A 10 -84.08 24.40 -16.89
N ALA A 11 -83.17 24.65 -17.83
CA ALA A 11 -83.28 25.75 -18.84
C ALA A 11 -83.84 25.25 -20.17
N ALA A 12 -84.37 24.07 -20.25
CA ALA A 12 -84.75 23.34 -21.46
C ALA A 12 -85.88 23.87 -22.29
N PRO A 13 -86.84 24.70 -21.82
CA PRO A 13 -87.92 25.12 -22.68
C PRO A 13 -87.64 26.32 -23.60
N LEU A 14 -86.51 26.96 -23.46
CA LEU A 14 -86.19 28.22 -24.16
C LEU A 14 -85.06 28.20 -25.17
N LEU A 15 -84.32 27.07 -25.34
CA LEU A 15 -83.16 27.01 -26.21
C LEU A 15 -83.36 25.98 -27.34
N ASP A 16 -83.17 26.41 -28.60
CA ASP A 16 -83.17 25.55 -29.79
C ASP A 16 -81.97 24.51 -29.72
N ARG A 17 -82.12 23.36 -30.39
CA ARG A 17 -81.18 22.27 -30.43
C ARG A 17 -79.75 22.73 -30.83
N PHE A 18 -79.66 23.75 -31.68
CA PHE A 18 -78.41 24.36 -32.12
C PHE A 18 -77.78 25.13 -30.96
N GLN A 19 -78.46 25.93 -30.23
CA GLN A 19 -78.04 26.72 -29.09
C GLN A 19 -77.52 25.82 -27.92
N ARG A 20 -78.13 24.68 -27.70
CA ARG A 20 -77.64 23.68 -26.72
C ARG A 20 -76.34 23.07 -27.13
N ARG A 21 -76.13 22.73 -28.39
CA ARG A 21 -74.84 22.23 -28.90
C ARG A 21 -73.75 23.27 -28.79
N LEU A 22 -74.01 24.52 -29.08
CA LEU A 22 -73.11 25.64 -28.98
C LEU A 22 -72.68 25.89 -27.52
N LEU A 23 -73.58 25.83 -26.59
CA LEU A 23 -73.28 25.94 -25.15
C LEU A 23 -72.54 24.78 -24.63
N LEU A 24 -72.80 23.57 -25.11
CA LEU A 24 -71.95 22.38 -24.78
C LEU A 24 -70.55 22.50 -25.28
N LEU A 25 -70.35 22.91 -26.52
CA LEU A 25 -69.02 23.20 -27.11
C LEU A 25 -68.30 24.32 -26.37
N GLY A 26 -69.00 25.39 -26.02
CA GLY A 26 -68.46 26.45 -25.18
C GLY A 26 -68.01 26.00 -23.79
N ALA A 27 -68.88 25.17 -23.15
CA ALA A 27 -68.57 24.60 -21.83
C ALA A 27 -67.32 23.66 -21.88
N VAL A 28 -67.23 22.81 -22.90
CA VAL A 28 -66.06 21.98 -23.15
C VAL A 28 -64.83 22.84 -23.39
N GLY A 29 -64.92 23.92 -24.20
CA GLY A 29 -63.84 24.87 -24.41
C GLY A 29 -63.40 25.58 -23.15
N CYS A 30 -64.34 26.01 -22.28
CA CYS A 30 -64.00 26.60 -20.98
C CYS A 30 -63.32 25.59 -20.02
N VAL A 31 -63.74 24.34 -20.01
CA VAL A 31 -63.12 23.29 -19.21
C VAL A 31 -61.68 23.02 -19.70
N MET A 32 -61.49 22.93 -21.01
CA MET A 32 -60.15 22.80 -21.59
C MET A 32 -59.22 23.99 -21.25
N LEU A 33 -59.74 25.23 -21.36
CA LEU A 33 -59.00 26.44 -20.99
C LEU A 33 -58.66 26.47 -19.48
N MET A 34 -59.60 26.05 -18.61
CA MET A 34 -59.35 25.92 -17.18
C MET A 34 -58.27 24.86 -16.88
N LEU A 35 -58.30 23.71 -17.55
CA LEU A 35 -57.28 22.67 -17.41
C LEU A 35 -55.92 23.16 -17.89
N LEU A 36 -55.88 23.88 -19.00
CA LEU A 36 -54.63 24.50 -19.53
C LEU A 36 -54.11 25.57 -18.58
N GLY A 37 -54.97 26.41 -18.04
CA GLY A 37 -54.62 27.42 -17.04
C GLY A 37 -54.11 26.80 -15.73
N ALA A 38 -54.75 25.75 -15.26
CA ALA A 38 -54.32 25.00 -14.08
C ALA A 38 -52.94 24.33 -14.32
N GLN A 39 -52.70 23.80 -15.52
CA GLN A 39 -51.42 23.22 -15.89
C GLN A 39 -50.30 24.29 -16.01
N LEU A 40 -50.64 25.45 -16.59
CA LEU A 40 -49.72 26.58 -16.64
C LEU A 40 -49.39 27.15 -15.26
N PHE A 41 -50.40 27.24 -14.40
CA PHE A 41 -50.21 27.65 -13.02
C PHE A 41 -49.33 26.67 -12.24
N ARG A 42 -49.56 25.37 -12.41
CA ARG A 42 -48.71 24.33 -11.83
C ARG A 42 -47.28 24.46 -12.28
N LEU A 43 -47.01 24.58 -13.58
CA LEU A 43 -45.68 24.76 -14.16
C LEU A 43 -45.03 26.07 -13.65
N ALA A 44 -45.77 27.19 -13.61
CA ALA A 44 -45.23 28.48 -13.22
C ALA A 44 -44.99 28.64 -11.73
N PHE A 45 -45.77 28.00 -10.84
CA PHE A 45 -45.66 28.19 -9.40
C PHE A 45 -45.08 27.01 -8.65
N PHE A 46 -45.34 25.77 -9.05
CA PHE A 46 -44.89 24.59 -8.32
C PHE A 46 -43.65 23.93 -8.97
N GLU A 47 -43.51 24.00 -10.28
CA GLU A 47 -42.44 23.35 -11.00
C GLU A 47 -41.37 24.33 -11.51
N HIS A 48 -41.61 25.64 -11.36
CA HIS A 48 -40.71 26.70 -11.85
C HIS A 48 -39.30 26.55 -11.28
N ALA A 49 -39.14 26.32 -9.98
CA ALA A 49 -37.84 26.17 -9.36
C ALA A 49 -37.06 24.93 -9.85
N ALA A 50 -37.77 23.84 -10.14
CA ALA A 50 -37.19 22.63 -10.70
C ALA A 50 -36.73 22.84 -12.14
N HIS A 51 -37.59 23.44 -12.97
CA HIS A 51 -37.26 23.74 -14.38
C HIS A 51 -36.22 24.85 -14.52
N ALA A 52 -36.25 25.88 -13.66
CA ALA A 52 -35.20 26.89 -13.60
C ALA A 52 -33.83 26.30 -13.24
N LYS A 53 -33.82 25.38 -12.27
CA LYS A 53 -32.57 24.65 -11.89
C LYS A 53 -32.07 23.72 -13.01
N GLU A 54 -32.97 23.12 -13.75
CA GLU A 54 -32.63 22.28 -14.89
C GLU A 54 -32.12 23.11 -16.07
N THR A 55 -32.76 24.22 -16.40
CA THR A 55 -32.31 25.18 -17.42
C THR A 55 -30.97 25.80 -17.07
N ALA A 56 -30.75 26.20 -15.81
CA ALA A 56 -29.48 26.71 -15.33
C ALA A 56 -28.34 25.69 -15.52
N ARG A 57 -28.62 24.39 -15.37
CA ARG A 57 -27.64 23.32 -15.64
C ARG A 57 -27.19 23.27 -17.11
N TYR A 58 -28.06 23.59 -18.06
CA TYR A 58 -27.71 23.65 -19.48
C TYR A 58 -27.01 24.95 -19.88
N LEU A 59 -27.24 26.02 -19.14
CA LEU A 59 -26.65 27.33 -19.37
C LEU A 59 -25.32 27.57 -18.64
N THR A 60 -24.98 26.71 -17.69
CA THR A 60 -23.72 26.81 -16.94
C THR A 60 -22.74 25.75 -17.39
N THR A 61 -21.59 26.17 -17.87
CA THR A 61 -20.45 25.25 -18.10
C THR A 61 -19.54 25.24 -16.87
N ARG A 62 -19.15 24.05 -16.45
CA ARG A 62 -18.23 23.86 -15.31
C ARG A 62 -16.94 23.21 -15.78
N ARG A 63 -15.81 23.88 -15.49
CA ARG A 63 -14.47 23.34 -15.71
C ARG A 63 -13.80 23.15 -14.35
N LEU A 64 -13.46 21.90 -14.01
CA LEU A 64 -12.75 21.60 -12.77
C LEU A 64 -11.27 21.96 -12.91
N LEU A 65 -10.71 22.55 -11.86
CA LEU A 65 -9.28 22.82 -11.71
C LEU A 65 -8.66 21.76 -10.82
N PRO A 66 -7.57 21.08 -11.23
CA PRO A 66 -6.91 20.08 -10.40
C PRO A 66 -6.30 20.74 -9.15
N ALA A 67 -6.30 20.01 -8.05
CA ALA A 67 -5.52 20.34 -6.86
C ALA A 67 -4.22 19.54 -6.89
N SER A 68 -3.13 20.14 -6.42
CA SER A 68 -1.89 19.41 -6.18
C SER A 68 -2.04 18.53 -4.93
N ARG A 69 -1.47 17.35 -4.99
CA ARG A 69 -1.38 16.44 -3.85
C ARG A 69 -0.28 16.88 -2.91
N GLY A 70 -0.48 16.80 -1.57
CA GLY A 70 0.50 17.17 -0.58
C GLY A 70 1.82 16.40 -0.73
N THR A 71 2.91 17.03 -0.35
CA THR A 71 4.26 16.45 -0.38
C THR A 71 4.45 15.50 0.81
N ILE A 72 5.11 14.37 0.58
CA ILE A 72 5.51 13.47 1.65
C ILE A 72 7.00 13.69 1.91
N PHE A 73 7.33 14.03 3.14
CA PHE A 73 8.70 14.27 3.61
C PHE A 73 9.16 13.13 4.52
N ASP A 74 10.47 12.92 4.54
CA ASP A 74 11.12 12.14 5.59
C ASP A 74 11.23 12.96 6.89
N ARG A 75 11.75 12.35 7.95
CA ARG A 75 11.91 13.01 9.25
C ARG A 75 12.88 14.20 9.27
N ARG A 76 13.75 14.33 8.27
CA ARG A 76 14.74 15.41 8.11
C ARG A 76 14.30 16.46 7.10
N GLY A 77 13.12 16.32 6.49
CA GLY A 77 12.58 17.23 5.47
C GLY A 77 13.01 16.90 4.04
N GLU A 78 13.64 15.72 3.81
CA GLU A 78 13.92 15.24 2.46
C GLU A 78 12.62 14.83 1.77
N VAL A 79 12.44 15.21 0.51
CA VAL A 79 11.25 14.88 -0.26
C VAL A 79 11.25 13.40 -0.64
N LEU A 80 10.20 12.69 -0.24
CA LEU A 80 9.97 11.29 -0.61
C LEU A 80 9.05 11.17 -1.82
N ALA A 81 7.95 11.91 -1.82
CA ALA A 81 7.02 11.99 -2.93
C ALA A 81 6.42 13.39 -3.05
N SER A 82 6.41 13.94 -4.26
CA SER A 82 5.82 15.25 -4.56
C SER A 82 5.16 15.25 -5.92
N ASP A 83 4.25 16.20 -6.12
CA ASP A 83 3.65 16.42 -7.42
C ASP A 83 4.53 17.35 -8.26
N ARG A 84 4.83 16.95 -9.48
CA ARG A 84 5.42 17.79 -10.51
C ARG A 84 4.32 18.23 -11.46
N ALA A 85 4.25 19.52 -11.74
CA ALA A 85 3.36 20.01 -12.80
C ALA A 85 3.73 19.36 -14.14
N SER A 86 2.73 18.89 -14.85
CA SER A 86 2.88 18.24 -16.14
C SER A 86 1.66 18.54 -17.02
N TRP A 87 1.65 18.02 -18.23
CA TRP A 87 0.54 18.17 -19.17
C TRP A 87 0.08 16.80 -19.64
N ASN A 88 -1.25 16.64 -19.75
CA ASN A 88 -1.84 15.54 -20.48
C ASN A 88 -2.40 16.04 -21.81
N VAL A 89 -2.24 15.23 -22.84
CA VAL A 89 -2.88 15.43 -24.12
C VAL A 89 -4.08 14.51 -24.22
N LEU A 90 -5.23 15.09 -24.45
CA LEU A 90 -6.47 14.36 -24.65
C LEU A 90 -6.86 14.45 -26.12
N VAL A 91 -7.41 13.38 -26.67
CA VAL A 91 -8.00 13.33 -28.01
C VAL A 91 -9.51 13.22 -27.88
N ASP A 92 -10.23 14.02 -28.67
CA ASP A 92 -11.69 14.03 -28.66
C ASP A 92 -12.24 12.73 -29.29
N TYR A 93 -13.23 12.11 -28.65
CA TYR A 93 -13.83 10.88 -29.16
C TYR A 93 -14.45 11.05 -30.56
N ASP A 94 -15.00 12.25 -30.84
CA ASP A 94 -15.53 12.56 -32.18
C ASP A 94 -14.43 12.60 -33.24
N ALA A 95 -13.19 12.96 -32.88
CA ALA A 95 -12.06 12.93 -33.82
C ALA A 95 -11.66 11.48 -34.13
N ILE A 96 -11.53 10.63 -33.13
CA ILE A 96 -11.15 9.21 -33.33
C ILE A 96 -12.19 8.46 -34.17
N THR A 97 -13.48 8.73 -33.95
CA THR A 97 -14.59 8.03 -34.62
C THR A 97 -15.04 8.67 -35.96
N GLY A 98 -14.34 9.68 -36.45
CA GLY A 98 -14.69 10.38 -37.66
C GLY A 98 -15.87 11.34 -37.56
N ARG A 99 -16.60 11.35 -36.43
CA ARG A 99 -17.76 12.29 -36.23
C ARG A 99 -17.36 13.76 -36.31
N TRP A 100 -16.11 14.07 -35.98
CA TRP A 100 -15.57 15.41 -36.13
C TRP A 100 -15.65 15.90 -37.57
N ALA A 101 -15.26 15.08 -38.55
CA ALA A 101 -15.36 15.40 -39.99
C ALA A 101 -16.79 15.65 -40.41
N ALA A 102 -17.74 14.79 -39.99
CA ALA A 102 -19.16 14.99 -40.26
C ALA A 102 -19.73 16.27 -39.63
N ASN A 103 -19.31 16.60 -38.41
CA ASN A 103 -19.68 17.87 -37.76
C ASN A 103 -19.12 19.09 -38.48
N ARG A 104 -17.89 19.02 -39.00
CA ARG A 104 -17.27 20.08 -39.82
C ARG A 104 -17.96 20.24 -41.18
N ALA A 105 -18.22 19.15 -41.89
CA ALA A 105 -18.97 19.15 -43.15
C ALA A 105 -20.37 19.78 -42.96
N ARG A 106 -21.06 19.44 -41.87
CA ARG A 106 -22.36 20.07 -41.55
C ARG A 106 -22.25 21.56 -41.23
N ALA A 107 -21.22 21.96 -40.47
CA ALA A 107 -21.00 23.37 -40.15
C ALA A 107 -20.71 24.18 -41.40
N GLN A 108 -19.90 23.68 -42.32
CA GLN A 108 -19.59 24.30 -43.60
C GLN A 108 -20.84 24.41 -44.46
N ALA A 109 -21.63 23.36 -44.63
CA ALA A 109 -22.88 23.37 -45.36
C ALA A 109 -23.86 24.41 -44.81
N LEU A 110 -23.98 24.49 -43.48
CA LEU A 110 -24.83 25.49 -42.82
C LEU A 110 -24.33 26.93 -43.04
N GLN A 111 -23.03 27.14 -43.07
CA GLN A 111 -22.44 28.46 -43.32
C GLN A 111 -22.64 28.89 -44.76
N GLU A 112 -22.44 28.03 -45.75
CA GLU A 112 -22.56 28.32 -47.18
C GLU A 112 -24.02 28.47 -47.60
N ILE A 113 -24.93 27.66 -47.11
CA ILE A 113 -26.37 27.70 -47.45
C ILE A 113 -27.12 28.79 -46.67
N GLY A 114 -26.65 29.10 -45.48
CA GLY A 114 -27.27 30.05 -44.55
C GLY A 114 -28.39 29.41 -43.70
N LYS A 115 -28.51 29.85 -42.44
CA LYS A 115 -29.40 29.26 -41.42
C LYS A 115 -30.88 29.21 -41.87
N ALA A 116 -31.37 30.26 -42.54
CA ALA A 116 -32.78 30.33 -42.98
C ALA A 116 -33.09 29.30 -44.08
N ALA A 117 -32.24 29.24 -45.13
CA ALA A 117 -32.39 28.28 -46.21
C ALA A 117 -32.16 26.83 -45.73
N TRP A 118 -31.20 26.59 -44.83
CA TRP A 118 -30.98 25.28 -44.23
C TRP A 118 -32.22 24.78 -43.48
N ALA A 119 -32.93 25.64 -42.76
CA ALA A 119 -34.12 25.28 -42.02
C ALA A 119 -35.26 24.75 -42.89
N THR A 120 -35.33 25.22 -44.16
CA THR A 120 -36.36 24.83 -45.14
C THR A 120 -36.04 23.53 -45.88
N LEU A 121 -34.79 23.02 -45.80
CA LEU A 121 -34.39 21.79 -46.47
C LEU A 121 -35.00 20.56 -45.79
N SER A 122 -35.40 19.57 -46.57
CA SER A 122 -35.80 18.26 -46.06
C SER A 122 -34.62 17.54 -45.38
N PRO A 123 -34.87 16.61 -44.42
CA PRO A 123 -33.81 15.84 -43.78
C PRO A 123 -32.88 15.12 -44.79
N GLN A 124 -33.44 14.54 -45.84
CA GLN A 124 -32.68 13.87 -46.92
C GLN A 124 -31.76 14.84 -47.65
N ARG A 125 -32.26 16.04 -47.96
CA ARG A 125 -31.47 17.07 -48.68
C ARG A 125 -30.33 17.57 -47.77
N ARG A 126 -30.56 17.79 -46.49
CA ARG A 126 -29.50 18.13 -45.49
C ARG A 126 -28.41 17.07 -45.43
N THR A 127 -28.78 15.80 -45.44
CA THR A 127 -27.81 14.69 -45.45
C THR A 127 -26.97 14.72 -46.72
N LEU A 128 -27.55 14.93 -47.90
CA LEU A 128 -26.84 15.04 -49.17
C LEU A 128 -25.82 16.19 -49.17
N GLU A 129 -26.21 17.36 -48.64
CA GLU A 129 -25.33 18.52 -48.55
C GLU A 129 -24.13 18.26 -47.60
N VAL A 130 -24.33 17.48 -46.54
CA VAL A 130 -23.23 17.05 -45.64
C VAL A 130 -22.31 16.04 -46.35
N LEU A 131 -22.86 15.03 -46.98
CA LEU A 131 -22.11 14.01 -47.71
C LEU A 131 -21.21 14.56 -48.79
N GLN A 132 -21.65 15.58 -49.56
CA GLN A 132 -20.84 16.22 -50.58
C GLN A 132 -19.56 16.88 -50.08
N ARG A 133 -19.49 17.20 -48.76
CA ARG A 133 -18.33 17.85 -48.10
C ARG A 133 -17.56 16.91 -47.18
N LEU A 134 -18.12 15.73 -46.91
CA LEU A 134 -17.59 14.83 -45.90
C LEU A 134 -16.21 14.29 -46.29
N ASP A 135 -16.03 13.81 -47.50
CA ASP A 135 -14.77 13.24 -47.98
C ASP A 135 -13.59 14.19 -47.84
N ALA A 136 -13.80 15.51 -48.08
CA ALA A 136 -12.75 16.51 -47.88
C ALA A 136 -12.33 16.67 -46.44
N TRP A 137 -13.28 16.62 -45.51
CA TRP A 137 -12.99 16.71 -44.07
C TRP A 137 -12.44 15.42 -43.49
N GLU A 138 -12.85 14.26 -44.01
CA GLU A 138 -12.24 12.97 -43.65
C GLU A 138 -10.78 12.92 -44.10
N ASN A 139 -10.50 13.33 -45.35
CA ASN A 139 -9.11 13.42 -45.79
C ASN A 139 -8.28 14.44 -44.99
N THR A 140 -8.88 15.58 -44.59
CA THR A 140 -8.19 16.52 -43.70
C THR A 140 -7.87 15.90 -42.34
N LEU A 141 -8.83 15.19 -41.76
CA LEU A 141 -8.64 14.50 -40.49
C LEU A 141 -7.53 13.45 -40.55
N GLU A 142 -7.59 12.59 -41.57
CA GLU A 142 -6.69 11.46 -41.74
C GLU A 142 -5.26 11.87 -42.11
N THR A 143 -5.11 12.81 -43.06
CA THR A 143 -3.78 13.15 -43.60
C THR A 143 -3.12 14.29 -42.83
N GLN A 144 -3.88 15.31 -42.43
CA GLN A 144 -3.32 16.48 -41.76
C GLN A 144 -3.37 16.36 -40.23
N VAL A 145 -4.57 16.17 -39.67
CA VAL A 145 -4.72 16.18 -38.19
C VAL A 145 -4.00 15.02 -37.55
N PHE A 146 -4.25 13.79 -38.01
CA PHE A 146 -3.60 12.59 -37.43
C PHE A 146 -2.10 12.58 -37.75
N GLY A 147 -1.68 13.11 -38.89
CA GLY A 147 -0.26 13.31 -39.20
C GLY A 147 0.45 14.26 -38.23
N LEU A 148 -0.19 15.38 -37.91
CA LEU A 148 0.34 16.33 -36.91
C LEU A 148 0.33 15.76 -35.49
N ILE A 149 -0.71 15.02 -35.12
CA ILE A 149 -0.79 14.34 -33.82
C ILE A 149 0.34 13.29 -33.68
N ALA A 150 0.54 12.46 -34.72
CA ALA A 150 1.61 11.48 -34.76
C ALA A 150 2.99 12.13 -34.63
N GLN A 151 3.24 13.18 -35.40
CA GLN A 151 4.50 13.93 -35.35
C GLN A 151 4.76 14.58 -34.00
N ALA A 152 3.76 15.27 -33.44
CA ALA A 152 3.89 15.94 -32.14
C ALA A 152 4.06 14.95 -30.98
N GLY A 153 3.44 13.77 -31.06
CA GLY A 153 3.52 12.71 -30.05
C GLY A 153 4.70 11.76 -30.22
N GLY A 154 5.46 11.88 -31.31
CA GLY A 154 6.58 10.97 -31.59
C GLY A 154 6.14 9.55 -31.96
N PHE A 155 4.94 9.38 -32.50
CA PHE A 155 4.39 8.07 -32.92
C PHE A 155 4.62 7.83 -34.41
N ASP A 156 4.70 6.56 -34.79
CA ASP A 156 4.34 6.18 -36.14
C ASP A 156 2.81 6.04 -36.30
N ARG A 157 2.35 5.92 -37.52
CA ARG A 157 0.92 5.86 -37.83
C ARG A 157 0.23 4.65 -37.17
N SER A 158 0.88 3.52 -37.18
CA SER A 158 0.34 2.27 -36.64
C SER A 158 0.19 2.33 -35.11
N GLU A 159 1.13 2.93 -34.42
CA GLU A 159 1.07 3.15 -32.99
C GLU A 159 -0.07 4.12 -32.60
N LEU A 160 -0.27 5.19 -33.39
CA LEU A 160 -1.37 6.12 -33.15
C LEU A 160 -2.73 5.43 -33.32
N GLU A 161 -2.90 4.64 -34.38
CA GLU A 161 -4.12 3.86 -34.65
C GLU A 161 -4.39 2.85 -33.53
N ARG A 162 -3.38 2.13 -33.08
CA ARG A 162 -3.49 1.18 -31.95
C ARG A 162 -3.99 1.89 -30.69
N ARG A 163 -3.46 3.07 -30.36
CA ARG A 163 -3.91 3.88 -29.20
C ARG A 163 -5.36 4.34 -29.36
N PHE A 164 -5.76 4.73 -30.55
CA PHE A 164 -7.15 5.08 -30.82
C PHE A 164 -8.09 3.89 -30.64
N ASP A 165 -7.72 2.73 -31.14
CA ASP A 165 -8.50 1.49 -30.97
C ASP A 165 -8.65 1.11 -29.50
N GLU A 166 -7.59 1.23 -28.70
CA GLU A 166 -7.63 1.01 -27.25
C GLU A 166 -8.58 1.99 -26.54
N ILE A 167 -8.59 3.26 -26.93
CA ILE A 167 -9.49 4.27 -26.40
C ILE A 167 -10.93 3.94 -26.76
N VAL A 168 -11.21 3.64 -28.03
CA VAL A 168 -12.55 3.26 -28.52
C VAL A 168 -13.05 2.03 -27.79
N ALA A 169 -12.25 0.97 -27.74
CA ALA A 169 -12.61 -0.28 -27.05
C ALA A 169 -12.93 -0.05 -25.54
N ARG A 170 -12.20 0.84 -24.89
CA ARG A 170 -12.45 1.21 -23.50
C ARG A 170 -13.76 2.00 -23.34
N ALA A 171 -13.97 3.00 -24.18
CA ALA A 171 -15.18 3.82 -24.16
C ALA A 171 -16.45 3.00 -24.45
N GLU A 172 -16.36 2.06 -25.40
CA GLU A 172 -17.48 1.17 -25.73
C GLU A 172 -17.78 0.18 -24.58
N ARG A 173 -16.76 -0.36 -23.92
CA ARG A 173 -16.99 -1.20 -22.72
C ARG A 173 -17.69 -0.41 -21.60
N GLN A 174 -17.27 0.83 -21.35
CA GLN A 174 -17.93 1.69 -20.36
C GLN A 174 -19.37 2.01 -20.75
N ALA A 175 -19.61 2.26 -22.05
CA ALA A 175 -20.94 2.50 -22.56
C ALA A 175 -21.85 1.28 -22.38
N LEU A 176 -21.34 0.08 -22.65
CA LEU A 176 -22.08 -1.17 -22.46
C LEU A 176 -22.47 -1.35 -20.99
N THR A 177 -21.49 -1.28 -20.07
CA THR A 177 -21.73 -1.40 -18.63
C THR A 177 -22.74 -0.37 -18.12
N ARG A 178 -22.67 0.87 -18.61
CA ARG A 178 -23.63 1.92 -18.23
C ARG A 178 -25.04 1.64 -18.76
N ARG A 179 -25.18 1.19 -19.99
CA ARG A 179 -26.46 0.83 -20.59
C ARG A 179 -27.09 -0.37 -19.90
N GLU A 180 -26.30 -1.38 -19.52
CA GLU A 180 -26.74 -2.51 -18.71
C GLU A 180 -27.27 -2.05 -17.35
N ALA A 181 -26.53 -1.21 -16.65
CA ALA A 181 -26.96 -0.66 -15.36
C ALA A 181 -28.26 0.18 -15.46
N LEU A 182 -28.42 0.96 -16.55
CA LEU A 182 -29.64 1.72 -16.81
C LEU A 182 -30.83 0.82 -17.14
N ARG A 183 -30.58 -0.25 -17.91
CA ARG A 183 -31.58 -1.27 -18.23
C ARG A 183 -32.06 -1.99 -16.98
N ASP A 184 -31.14 -2.43 -16.13
CA ASP A 184 -31.46 -3.11 -14.87
C ASP A 184 -32.26 -2.18 -13.92
N ALA A 185 -31.85 -0.92 -13.81
CA ALA A 185 -32.56 0.07 -13.03
C ALA A 185 -33.98 0.34 -13.58
N ALA A 186 -34.15 0.41 -14.91
CA ALA A 186 -35.45 0.59 -15.55
C ALA A 186 -36.36 -0.63 -15.35
N LEU A 187 -35.82 -1.84 -15.50
CA LEU A 187 -36.54 -3.09 -15.26
C LEU A 187 -36.94 -3.22 -13.79
N HIS A 188 -36.06 -2.86 -12.87
CA HIS A 188 -36.40 -2.88 -11.43
C HIS A 188 -37.46 -1.87 -11.06
N ARG A 189 -37.52 -0.71 -11.72
CA ARG A 189 -38.49 0.37 -11.42
C ARG A 189 -39.81 0.22 -12.10
N TYR A 190 -39.85 -0.30 -13.33
CA TYR A 190 -41.06 -0.32 -14.19
C TYR A 190 -41.48 -1.73 -14.63
N GLY A 191 -40.72 -2.78 -14.27
CA GLY A 191 -41.01 -4.16 -14.66
C GLY A 191 -41.10 -4.34 -16.17
N ALA A 192 -42.15 -5.06 -16.63
CA ALA A 192 -42.39 -5.32 -18.04
C ALA A 192 -42.72 -4.08 -18.89
N ASP A 193 -43.11 -2.97 -18.25
CA ASP A 193 -43.46 -1.70 -18.91
C ASP A 193 -42.22 -0.78 -19.14
N ALA A 194 -41.02 -1.26 -18.85
CA ALA A 194 -39.80 -0.50 -19.03
C ALA A 194 -39.54 -0.23 -20.53
N ARG A 195 -39.37 1.04 -20.90
CA ARG A 195 -38.97 1.45 -22.25
C ARG A 195 -37.48 1.30 -22.40
N ILE A 196 -37.02 0.20 -22.97
CA ILE A 196 -35.60 -0.16 -23.12
C ILE A 196 -34.99 0.42 -24.42
N GLU A 197 -35.78 0.60 -25.48
CA GLU A 197 -35.29 1.06 -26.81
C GLU A 197 -34.52 2.39 -26.78
N GLY A 198 -34.89 3.33 -25.89
CA GLY A 198 -34.15 4.59 -25.72
C GLY A 198 -32.81 4.45 -25.01
N ILE A 199 -32.64 3.42 -24.17
CA ILE A 199 -31.42 3.18 -23.39
C ILE A 199 -30.29 2.65 -24.29
N GLU A 200 -30.63 1.81 -25.27
CA GLU A 200 -29.65 1.24 -26.19
C GLU A 200 -29.03 2.29 -27.14
N GLN A 201 -29.75 3.37 -27.41
CA GLN A 201 -29.30 4.49 -28.25
C GLN A 201 -28.68 5.63 -27.46
N GLU A 202 -28.64 5.55 -26.12
CA GLU A 202 -28.08 6.61 -25.28
C GLU A 202 -26.55 6.72 -25.49
N ILE A 203 -26.12 7.88 -25.94
CA ILE A 203 -24.69 8.21 -26.03
C ILE A 203 -24.19 8.57 -24.65
N VAL A 204 -23.35 7.73 -24.09
CA VAL A 204 -22.80 7.85 -22.73
C VAL A 204 -21.70 8.93 -22.69
N ALA A 205 -21.41 9.46 -21.51
CA ALA A 205 -20.37 10.47 -21.32
C ALA A 205 -19.02 10.06 -21.94
N ALA A 206 -18.62 8.80 -21.79
CA ALA A 206 -17.40 8.25 -22.38
C ALA A 206 -17.34 8.35 -23.93
N GLN A 207 -18.48 8.43 -24.60
CA GLN A 207 -18.57 8.60 -26.05
C GLN A 207 -18.71 10.06 -26.50
N ARG A 208 -18.63 11.00 -25.56
CA ARG A 208 -18.74 12.46 -25.81
C ARG A 208 -17.53 13.23 -25.32
N GLU A 209 -16.77 12.65 -24.41
CA GLU A 209 -15.64 13.32 -23.76
C GLU A 209 -14.32 13.06 -24.50
N ALA A 210 -13.33 13.91 -24.26
CA ALA A 210 -11.97 13.69 -24.72
C ALA A 210 -11.26 12.66 -23.81
N HIS A 211 -10.45 11.79 -24.39
CA HIS A 211 -9.71 10.74 -23.72
C HIS A 211 -8.23 11.01 -23.71
N VAL A 212 -7.54 10.58 -22.64
CA VAL A 212 -6.09 10.75 -22.53
C VAL A 212 -5.38 9.91 -23.59
N LEU A 213 -4.61 10.60 -24.44
CA LEU A 213 -3.73 10.02 -25.46
C LEU A 213 -2.30 9.91 -24.94
N LEU A 214 -1.82 10.97 -24.27
CA LEU A 214 -0.49 11.06 -23.66
C LEU A 214 -0.60 11.62 -22.25
N THR A 215 0.21 11.10 -21.37
CA THR A 215 0.41 11.60 -19.99
C THR A 215 1.81 12.14 -19.86
N ASP A 216 1.99 13.07 -18.93
CA ASP A 216 3.29 13.62 -18.53
C ASP A 216 4.15 14.08 -19.71
N VAL A 217 3.57 14.93 -20.56
CA VAL A 217 4.32 15.52 -21.68
C VAL A 217 5.05 16.80 -21.26
N SER A 218 6.20 17.05 -21.91
CA SER A 218 6.96 18.28 -21.72
C SER A 218 6.19 19.51 -22.22
N ASP A 219 6.60 20.71 -21.78
CA ASP A 219 6.03 21.97 -22.25
C ASP A 219 6.12 22.12 -23.77
N GLU A 220 7.21 21.62 -24.39
CA GLU A 220 7.40 21.68 -25.84
C GLU A 220 6.36 20.83 -26.59
N VAL A 221 6.13 19.60 -26.12
CA VAL A 221 5.12 18.68 -26.68
C VAL A 221 3.72 19.25 -26.43
N ALA A 222 3.45 19.74 -25.22
CA ALA A 222 2.18 20.36 -24.87
C ALA A 222 1.88 21.56 -25.78
N PHE A 223 2.87 22.42 -26.05
CA PHE A 223 2.73 23.55 -26.94
C PHE A 223 2.49 23.13 -28.40
N ALA A 224 3.15 22.07 -28.87
CA ALA A 224 2.90 21.53 -30.20
C ALA A 224 1.44 21.03 -30.34
N PHE A 225 0.90 20.32 -29.35
CA PHE A 225 -0.49 19.89 -29.31
C PHE A 225 -1.48 21.06 -29.18
N GLN A 226 -1.12 22.09 -28.41
CA GLN A 226 -1.96 23.29 -28.30
C GLN A 226 -2.13 23.97 -29.66
N ARG A 227 -1.09 24.06 -30.48
CA ARG A 227 -1.18 24.58 -31.86
C ARG A 227 -2.10 23.73 -32.73
N ILE A 228 -2.12 22.41 -32.56
CA ILE A 228 -3.06 21.55 -33.29
C ILE A 228 -4.49 21.83 -32.82
N SER A 229 -4.70 21.96 -31.51
CA SER A 229 -6.00 22.31 -30.92
C SER A 229 -6.55 23.64 -31.45
N ASP A 230 -5.69 24.62 -31.57
CA ASP A 230 -6.07 25.97 -32.09
C ASP A 230 -6.42 25.93 -33.60
N ALA A 231 -5.65 25.17 -34.38
CA ALA A 231 -5.88 25.03 -35.83
C ALA A 231 -7.11 24.13 -36.13
N TYR A 232 -7.29 23.08 -35.35
CA TYR A 232 -8.35 22.06 -35.51
C TYR A 232 -9.13 21.87 -34.21
N PRO A 233 -9.99 22.83 -33.82
CA PRO A 233 -10.73 22.77 -32.56
C PRO A 233 -11.57 21.49 -32.41
N LYS A 234 -11.61 20.91 -31.20
CA LYS A 234 -12.28 19.65 -30.86
C LYS A 234 -11.65 18.42 -31.54
N THR A 235 -10.35 18.41 -31.74
CA THR A 235 -9.58 17.22 -32.13
C THR A 235 -8.71 16.75 -30.97
N VAL A 236 -7.93 17.66 -30.40
CA VAL A 236 -7.10 17.44 -29.24
C VAL A 236 -7.27 18.55 -28.21
N THR A 237 -6.99 18.27 -26.97
CA THR A 237 -7.01 19.26 -25.88
C THR A 237 -5.79 19.02 -24.98
N VAL A 238 -5.07 20.09 -24.66
CA VAL A 238 -4.00 20.06 -23.67
C VAL A 238 -4.59 20.41 -22.30
N GLN A 239 -4.37 19.57 -21.32
CA GLN A 239 -4.87 19.76 -19.98
C GLN A 239 -3.72 19.75 -18.98
N ALA A 240 -3.69 20.74 -18.07
CA ALA A 240 -2.78 20.72 -16.95
C ALA A 240 -3.02 19.47 -16.10
N ALA A 241 -1.95 18.80 -15.75
CA ALA A 241 -1.92 17.60 -14.95
C ALA A 241 -0.81 17.69 -13.90
N SER A 242 -0.72 16.72 -13.04
CA SER A 242 0.42 16.52 -12.15
C SER A 242 0.86 15.07 -12.20
N GLU A 243 2.17 14.86 -12.16
CA GLU A 243 2.79 13.57 -12.02
C GLU A 243 3.29 13.40 -10.58
N ARG A 244 3.01 12.25 -9.98
CA ARG A 244 3.52 11.90 -8.64
C ARG A 244 4.93 11.35 -8.75
N ILE A 245 5.92 12.16 -8.43
CA ILE A 245 7.34 11.79 -8.48
C ILE A 245 7.78 11.23 -7.12
N ARG A 246 8.61 10.20 -7.17
CA ARG A 246 9.30 9.61 -6.03
C ARG A 246 10.79 9.83 -6.19
N ALA A 247 11.35 10.71 -5.37
CA ALA A 247 12.73 11.14 -5.50
C ALA A 247 13.74 10.02 -5.24
N TRP A 248 13.33 8.97 -4.50
CA TRP A 248 14.20 7.87 -4.06
C TRP A 248 13.85 6.52 -4.72
N GLU A 249 13.07 6.50 -5.80
CA GLU A 249 12.71 5.24 -6.47
C GLU A 249 13.93 4.53 -7.07
N HIS A 250 14.90 5.29 -7.58
CA HIS A 250 16.16 4.77 -8.14
C HIS A 250 17.32 5.54 -7.56
N VAL A 251 18.16 4.87 -6.79
CA VAL A 251 19.31 5.48 -6.10
C VAL A 251 20.53 4.61 -6.23
N ALA A 252 21.63 5.18 -6.67
CA ALA A 252 22.94 4.54 -6.59
C ALA A 252 23.57 4.82 -5.22
N PHE A 253 24.03 3.78 -4.54
CA PHE A 253 24.63 3.85 -3.22
C PHE A 253 25.99 3.14 -3.19
N ASP A 254 27.02 3.85 -2.72
CA ASP A 254 28.32 3.25 -2.48
C ASP A 254 28.36 2.63 -1.08
N LEU A 255 28.25 1.30 -1.02
CA LEU A 255 28.23 0.54 0.21
C LEU A 255 29.64 0.22 0.70
N PRO A 256 30.12 0.80 1.83
CA PRO A 256 31.39 0.48 2.41
C PRO A 256 31.40 -0.95 2.98
N ARG A 257 32.43 -1.78 2.63
CA ARG A 257 32.53 -3.16 3.10
C ARG A 257 33.72 -3.41 4.03
N ARG A 258 34.44 -2.37 4.45
CA ARG A 258 35.63 -2.53 5.32
C ARG A 258 35.33 -3.18 6.67
N ASP A 259 34.11 -2.98 7.18
CA ASP A 259 33.66 -3.48 8.46
C ASP A 259 32.72 -4.71 8.34
N PHE A 260 32.66 -5.31 7.15
CA PHE A 260 31.96 -6.56 6.94
C PHE A 260 32.77 -7.74 7.50
N VAL A 261 32.12 -8.87 7.65
CA VAL A 261 32.79 -10.13 8.01
C VAL A 261 33.64 -10.63 6.87
N SER A 262 34.74 -11.30 7.18
CA SER A 262 35.48 -12.05 6.16
C SER A 262 34.66 -13.25 5.66
N PRO A 263 34.71 -13.63 4.37
CA PRO A 263 35.56 -13.09 3.30
C PRO A 263 34.95 -11.91 2.54
N VAL A 264 33.73 -11.45 2.89
CA VAL A 264 33.03 -10.37 2.19
C VAL A 264 33.64 -9.00 2.41
N ARG A 265 34.50 -8.90 3.45
CA ARG A 265 35.21 -7.66 3.79
C ARG A 265 36.09 -7.17 2.64
N SER A 266 36.02 -5.85 2.37
CA SER A 266 36.82 -5.20 1.36
C SER A 266 37.06 -3.72 1.70
N ASN A 267 38.25 -3.20 1.42
CA ASN A 267 38.52 -1.76 1.53
C ASN A 267 37.90 -0.95 0.39
N LYS A 268 37.46 -1.62 -0.69
CA LYS A 268 36.74 -0.97 -1.79
C LYS A 268 35.25 -1.04 -1.52
N PRO A 269 34.53 0.09 -1.59
CA PRO A 269 33.08 0.06 -1.55
C PRO A 269 32.54 -0.70 -2.78
N VAL A 270 31.32 -1.21 -2.67
CA VAL A 270 30.59 -1.75 -3.81
C VAL A 270 29.47 -0.80 -4.17
N LYS A 271 29.30 -0.53 -5.46
CA LYS A 271 28.18 0.26 -5.96
C LYS A 271 26.94 -0.62 -6.00
N VAL A 272 25.92 -0.18 -5.33
CA VAL A 272 24.59 -0.83 -5.31
C VAL A 272 23.60 0.10 -6.00
N GLU A 273 22.83 -0.42 -6.93
CA GLU A 273 21.74 0.30 -7.55
C GLU A 273 20.42 -0.15 -6.92
N LEU A 274 19.85 0.72 -6.09
CA LEU A 274 18.62 0.44 -5.38
C LEU A 274 17.41 0.82 -6.25
N HIS A 275 16.46 -0.09 -6.33
CA HIS A 275 15.18 0.11 -7.00
C HIS A 275 14.04 -0.02 -5.99
N GLY A 276 13.16 0.97 -5.93
CA GLY A 276 12.02 0.96 -5.02
C GLY A 276 12.38 1.19 -3.55
N VAL A 277 13.25 2.17 -3.28
CA VAL A 277 13.53 2.55 -1.89
C VAL A 277 12.23 3.02 -1.24
N LEU A 278 11.83 2.32 -0.16
CA LEU A 278 10.61 2.61 0.61
C LEU A 278 9.29 2.38 -0.16
N ASP A 279 9.29 1.69 -1.30
CA ASP A 279 8.10 1.58 -2.16
C ASP A 279 6.92 0.84 -1.52
N HIS A 280 7.16 -0.19 -0.71
CA HIS A 280 6.11 -0.88 0.05
C HIS A 280 5.39 0.06 1.02
N LEU A 281 6.14 0.90 1.73
CA LEU A 281 5.59 1.79 2.75
C LEU A 281 4.90 3.00 2.12
N LEU A 282 5.54 3.68 1.16
CA LEU A 282 4.90 4.78 0.43
C LEU A 282 3.66 4.29 -0.31
N GLY A 283 3.71 3.08 -0.82
CA GLY A 283 2.63 2.52 -1.60
C GLY A 283 2.59 3.09 -3.01
N SER A 284 1.45 3.12 -3.65
CA SER A 284 1.28 3.58 -5.03
C SER A 284 0.00 4.38 -5.21
N THR A 285 -0.06 5.14 -6.30
CA THR A 285 -1.26 5.82 -6.78
C THR A 285 -1.76 5.14 -8.05
N ARG A 286 -3.03 5.34 -8.38
CA ARG A 286 -3.67 4.87 -9.62
C ARG A 286 -4.61 5.93 -10.18
N THR A 287 -4.84 5.87 -11.47
CA THR A 287 -5.80 6.74 -12.16
C THR A 287 -7.20 6.14 -12.23
N GLN A 288 -7.34 4.83 -11.98
CA GLN A 288 -8.62 4.15 -11.99
C GLN A 288 -9.33 4.35 -10.64
N VAL A 289 -10.57 4.83 -10.69
CA VAL A 289 -11.45 5.03 -9.53
C VAL A 289 -12.43 3.87 -9.45
N TYR A 290 -12.50 3.20 -8.30
CA TYR A 290 -13.40 2.08 -8.05
C TYR A 290 -14.64 2.51 -7.25
N PRO A 291 -15.71 1.71 -7.23
CA PRO A 291 -16.93 2.03 -6.47
C PRO A 291 -16.70 2.29 -4.98
N GLU A 292 -15.75 1.58 -4.36
CA GLU A 292 -15.38 1.80 -2.95
C GLU A 292 -14.73 3.17 -2.71
N ASP A 293 -13.99 3.71 -3.67
CA ASP A 293 -13.45 5.07 -3.56
C ASP A 293 -14.58 6.10 -3.61
N LEU A 294 -15.55 5.90 -4.49
CA LEU A 294 -16.74 6.75 -4.59
C LEU A 294 -17.58 6.71 -3.31
N ALA A 295 -17.70 5.53 -2.69
CA ALA A 295 -18.41 5.36 -1.43
C ALA A 295 -17.70 6.05 -0.25
N ARG A 296 -16.37 6.03 -0.24
CA ARG A 296 -15.54 6.67 0.78
C ARG A 296 -15.63 8.19 0.74
N ARG A 297 -15.69 8.78 -0.47
CA ARG A 297 -15.85 10.21 -0.69
C ARG A 297 -17.20 10.49 -1.32
N ARG A 298 -18.21 10.59 -0.50
CA ARG A 298 -19.48 11.15 -0.92
C ARG A 298 -19.27 12.61 -1.31
N LEU A 299 -19.93 13.01 -2.38
CA LEU A 299 -20.08 14.40 -2.77
C LEU A 299 -20.44 15.24 -1.53
N PHE A 300 -19.62 16.21 -1.18
CA PHE A 300 -20.03 17.28 -0.25
C PHE A 300 -21.05 18.19 -0.96
N ALA A 301 -22.16 17.62 -1.39
CA ALA A 301 -23.09 18.27 -2.29
C ALA A 301 -24.33 18.79 -1.61
N GLU A 302 -24.51 18.59 -0.32
CA GLU A 302 -25.75 19.04 0.34
C GLU A 302 -25.44 20.05 1.45
N GLY A 303 -25.31 21.29 0.97
CA GLY A 303 -25.83 22.49 1.60
C GLY A 303 -25.38 22.84 2.97
N SER A 304 -24.14 23.24 3.22
CA SER A 304 -23.87 24.24 4.27
C SER A 304 -22.43 24.73 4.38
N SER A 305 -21.57 24.54 3.44
CA SER A 305 -20.22 25.09 3.56
C SER A 305 -19.75 25.74 2.28
N ASP A 306 -19.01 26.85 2.43
CA ASP A 306 -18.27 27.51 1.37
C ASP A 306 -17.17 26.63 0.75
N ILE A 307 -16.98 25.40 1.24
CA ILE A 307 -16.06 24.41 0.72
C ILE A 307 -16.82 23.46 -0.20
N ILE A 308 -16.70 23.70 -1.47
CA ILE A 308 -17.21 22.82 -2.51
C ILE A 308 -16.10 21.79 -2.81
N ASP A 309 -16.10 20.64 -2.15
CA ASP A 309 -15.41 19.47 -2.68
C ASP A 309 -16.19 19.00 -3.90
N LEU A 310 -15.81 19.57 -5.03
CA LEU A 310 -16.54 19.42 -6.27
C LEU A 310 -16.44 18.01 -6.80
N GLY A 311 -17.20 17.19 -6.13
CA GLY A 311 -17.66 16.02 -6.74
C GLY A 311 -16.87 14.77 -6.53
N GLY A 312 -16.36 14.50 -5.34
CA GLY A 312 -15.76 13.22 -5.05
C GLY A 312 -14.71 12.84 -6.12
N TYR A 313 -14.44 11.55 -6.26
CA TYR A 313 -13.59 11.07 -7.35
C TYR A 313 -14.36 11.00 -8.67
N ARG A 314 -13.71 11.40 -9.74
CA ARG A 314 -14.20 11.17 -11.11
C ARG A 314 -13.45 10.00 -11.72
N ALA A 315 -14.19 9.04 -12.22
CA ALA A 315 -13.63 7.95 -13.00
C ALA A 315 -12.75 8.50 -14.14
N ASP A 316 -11.61 7.88 -14.37
CA ASP A 316 -10.65 8.19 -15.45
C ASP A 316 -9.90 9.54 -15.36
N ARG A 317 -10.09 10.33 -14.30
CA ARG A 317 -9.47 11.66 -14.21
C ARG A 317 -8.74 11.94 -12.91
N ASP A 318 -9.01 11.18 -11.86
CA ASP A 318 -8.41 11.40 -10.55
C ASP A 318 -7.30 10.42 -10.26
N ILE A 319 -6.29 10.92 -9.56
CA ILE A 319 -5.25 10.10 -8.96
C ILE A 319 -5.68 9.74 -7.55
N VAL A 320 -5.73 8.45 -7.25
CA VAL A 320 -6.15 7.90 -5.96
C VAL A 320 -5.02 7.07 -5.39
N GLY A 321 -4.73 7.20 -4.11
CA GLY A 321 -3.82 6.30 -3.41
C GLY A 321 -4.33 4.85 -3.44
N SER A 322 -3.51 3.91 -3.90
CA SER A 322 -3.90 2.51 -4.06
C SER A 322 -3.38 1.60 -2.95
N SER A 323 -2.24 1.93 -2.35
CA SER A 323 -1.61 1.18 -1.26
C SER A 323 -0.74 2.09 -0.38
N GLY A 324 -0.27 1.58 0.75
CA GLY A 324 0.65 2.23 1.66
C GLY A 324 0.16 3.60 2.16
N ILE A 325 1.09 4.48 2.47
CA ILE A 325 0.84 5.83 2.96
C ILE A 325 0.02 6.66 1.96
N GLU A 326 0.26 6.52 0.66
CA GLU A 326 -0.53 7.21 -0.36
C GLU A 326 -2.03 6.92 -0.23
N ARG A 327 -2.41 5.67 0.10
CA ARG A 327 -3.80 5.32 0.36
C ARG A 327 -4.25 5.65 1.78
N ARG A 328 -3.41 5.38 2.78
CA ARG A 328 -3.76 5.61 4.19
C ARG A 328 -4.04 7.08 4.48
N ALA A 329 -3.20 7.96 3.94
CA ALA A 329 -3.31 9.40 4.11
C ALA A 329 -4.03 10.10 2.96
N GLU A 330 -4.82 9.39 2.15
CA GLU A 330 -5.51 9.93 0.97
C GLU A 330 -6.28 11.22 1.26
N ASP A 331 -7.05 11.25 2.36
CA ASP A 331 -7.89 12.40 2.71
C ASP A 331 -7.07 13.63 3.11
N HIS A 332 -5.84 13.41 3.60
CA HIS A 332 -4.90 14.45 3.97
C HIS A 332 -4.13 14.97 2.75
N LEU A 333 -3.67 14.05 1.91
CA LEU A 333 -2.79 14.36 0.78
C LEU A 333 -3.52 14.91 -0.45
N ARG A 334 -4.78 14.53 -0.69
CA ARG A 334 -5.47 14.78 -1.97
C ARG A 334 -5.74 16.25 -2.28
N GLY A 335 -6.06 17.09 -1.28
CA GLY A 335 -6.55 18.45 -1.49
C GLY A 335 -7.98 18.52 -2.05
N LEU A 336 -8.43 19.73 -2.35
CA LEU A 336 -9.77 20.02 -2.89
C LEU A 336 -9.65 20.69 -4.25
N ARG A 337 -10.43 20.22 -5.24
CA ARG A 337 -10.43 20.82 -6.57
C ARG A 337 -11.07 22.19 -6.57
N GLY A 338 -10.57 23.03 -7.46
CA GLY A 338 -11.25 24.27 -7.82
C GLY A 338 -12.25 24.08 -8.96
N VAL A 339 -13.00 25.12 -9.26
CA VAL A 339 -13.92 25.16 -10.40
C VAL A 339 -13.96 26.53 -11.04
N VAL A 340 -14.14 26.53 -12.36
CA VAL A 340 -14.54 27.68 -13.14
C VAL A 340 -15.95 27.41 -13.63
N GLU A 341 -16.92 28.18 -13.15
CA GLU A 341 -18.30 28.15 -13.61
C GLU A 341 -18.53 29.35 -14.53
N ARG A 342 -18.94 29.08 -15.74
CA ARG A 342 -19.27 30.11 -16.72
C ARG A 342 -20.75 30.02 -17.04
N ASP A 343 -21.45 31.09 -16.73
CA ASP A 343 -22.81 31.32 -17.17
C ASP A 343 -22.78 31.79 -18.63
N LEU A 344 -23.37 30.99 -19.53
CA LEU A 344 -23.38 31.27 -20.97
C LEU A 344 -24.37 32.38 -21.36
N GLU A 345 -25.38 32.62 -20.52
CA GLU A 345 -26.40 33.64 -20.76
C GLU A 345 -25.90 35.04 -20.35
N HIS A 346 -25.28 35.13 -19.18
CA HIS A 346 -24.83 36.41 -18.61
C HIS A 346 -23.34 36.68 -18.81
N SER A 347 -22.58 35.74 -19.39
CA SER A 347 -21.14 35.84 -19.61
C SER A 347 -20.36 36.07 -18.29
N VAL A 348 -20.92 35.65 -17.16
CA VAL A 348 -20.29 35.74 -15.82
C VAL A 348 -19.44 34.51 -15.61
N GLU A 349 -18.20 34.72 -15.18
CA GLU A 349 -17.29 33.64 -14.81
C GLU A 349 -17.00 33.71 -13.30
N ASN A 350 -17.42 32.68 -12.57
CA ASN A 350 -17.10 32.47 -11.16
C ASN A 350 -15.94 31.48 -11.06
N ARG A 351 -14.87 31.86 -10.38
CA ARG A 351 -13.69 31.01 -10.19
C ARG A 351 -13.47 30.73 -8.71
N PHE A 352 -13.47 29.45 -8.36
CA PHE A 352 -13.06 28.95 -7.06
C PHE A 352 -11.70 28.28 -7.20
N ALA A 353 -10.71 28.78 -6.46
CA ALA A 353 -9.36 28.24 -6.50
C ALA A 353 -9.29 26.83 -5.91
N PRO A 354 -8.43 25.93 -6.42
CA PRO A 354 -8.16 24.67 -5.78
C PRO A 354 -7.43 24.87 -4.45
N VAL A 355 -7.67 23.98 -3.50
CA VAL A 355 -6.94 23.93 -2.22
C VAL A 355 -5.94 22.78 -2.31
N PRO A 356 -4.63 23.02 -2.21
CA PRO A 356 -3.63 21.94 -2.26
C PRO A 356 -3.81 20.98 -1.10
N GLY A 357 -3.39 19.74 -1.28
CA GLY A 357 -3.31 18.76 -0.22
C GLY A 357 -2.31 19.18 0.86
N GLN A 358 -2.48 18.64 2.05
CA GLN A 358 -1.60 18.92 3.16
C GLN A 358 -0.36 18.03 3.09
N ASP A 359 0.79 18.58 3.46
CA ASP A 359 2.05 17.85 3.51
C ASP A 359 2.07 16.88 4.69
N LEU A 360 2.79 15.76 4.52
CA LEU A 360 2.92 14.72 5.54
C LEU A 360 4.38 14.44 5.82
N THR A 361 4.78 14.46 7.09
CA THR A 361 6.13 14.07 7.49
C THR A 361 6.12 12.68 8.10
N LEU A 362 6.90 11.77 7.54
CA LEU A 362 7.11 10.43 8.07
C LEU A 362 8.20 10.43 9.15
N SER A 363 8.19 9.39 9.99
CA SER A 363 9.26 9.14 10.96
C SER A 363 10.50 8.50 10.32
N ILE A 364 10.39 8.06 9.09
CA ILE A 364 11.45 7.41 8.32
C ILE A 364 12.60 8.40 8.05
N ASP A 365 13.84 7.91 8.16
CA ASP A 365 15.05 8.57 7.65
C ASP A 365 15.44 7.90 6.35
N ILE A 366 15.30 8.59 5.25
CA ILE A 366 15.48 8.00 3.91
C ILE A 366 16.92 7.60 3.63
N ARG A 367 17.90 8.28 4.23
CA ARG A 367 19.32 7.93 4.07
C ARG A 367 19.66 6.66 4.83
N LEU A 368 19.15 6.54 6.08
CA LEU A 368 19.25 5.29 6.84
C LEU A 368 18.53 4.15 6.11
N GLN A 369 17.33 4.39 5.59
CA GLN A 369 16.56 3.44 4.81
C GLN A 369 17.35 2.90 3.63
N ALA A 370 17.89 3.77 2.78
CA ALA A 370 18.67 3.38 1.60
C ALA A 370 19.92 2.60 1.99
N ARG A 371 20.65 3.06 3.02
CA ARG A 371 21.85 2.38 3.53
C ARG A 371 21.56 0.98 4.05
N VAL A 372 20.48 0.80 4.79
CA VAL A 372 20.07 -0.51 5.32
C VAL A 372 19.56 -1.41 4.19
N GLN A 373 18.77 -0.87 3.26
CA GLN A 373 18.26 -1.63 2.12
C GLN A 373 19.41 -2.14 1.24
N ALA A 374 20.49 -1.37 1.05
CA ALA A 374 21.67 -1.79 0.32
C ALA A 374 22.39 -3.01 0.92
N LEU A 375 22.20 -3.29 2.23
CA LEU A 375 22.75 -4.50 2.86
C LEU A 375 22.05 -5.78 2.40
N PHE A 376 20.82 -5.65 1.90
CA PHE A 376 20.00 -6.78 1.40
C PHE A 376 20.17 -6.99 -0.11
N SER A 377 20.94 -6.15 -0.78
CA SER A 377 21.26 -6.34 -2.21
C SER A 377 22.23 -7.50 -2.41
N GLU A 378 22.20 -8.09 -3.59
CA GLU A 378 23.11 -9.17 -4.00
C GLU A 378 24.58 -8.72 -3.96
N GLU A 379 24.88 -7.49 -4.39
CA GLU A 379 26.21 -6.92 -4.42
C GLU A 379 26.85 -6.79 -3.03
N SER A 380 26.02 -6.74 -1.97
CA SER A 380 26.52 -6.71 -0.59
C SER A 380 27.20 -8.03 -0.20
N GLY A 381 26.73 -9.17 -0.76
CA GLY A 381 27.17 -10.51 -0.39
C GLY A 381 26.72 -10.97 1.00
N LEU A 382 25.80 -10.24 1.66
CA LEU A 382 25.29 -10.57 3.01
C LEU A 382 23.97 -11.30 2.96
N ALA A 383 23.12 -10.99 1.98
CA ALA A 383 21.76 -11.57 1.84
C ALA A 383 21.73 -12.74 0.84
N GLU A 384 22.75 -13.56 0.87
CA GLU A 384 22.86 -14.80 0.10
C GLU A 384 23.52 -15.91 0.90
N ILE A 385 23.34 -17.16 0.48
CA ILE A 385 24.01 -18.29 1.15
C ILE A 385 25.49 -18.28 0.79
N GLN A 386 26.34 -18.07 1.80
CA GLN A 386 27.79 -18.08 1.70
C GLN A 386 28.38 -19.34 2.35
N GLN A 387 29.54 -19.80 1.87
CA GLN A 387 30.20 -20.98 2.43
C GLN A 387 30.56 -20.80 3.92
N TRP A 388 31.04 -19.63 4.33
CA TRP A 388 31.40 -19.34 5.72
C TRP A 388 30.22 -19.42 6.70
N GLN A 389 28.99 -19.25 6.24
CA GLN A 389 27.79 -19.38 7.07
C GLN A 389 27.52 -20.84 7.46
N ARG A 390 27.88 -21.79 6.60
CA ARG A 390 27.74 -23.24 6.86
C ARG A 390 28.79 -23.75 7.80
N GLY A 391 30.00 -23.18 7.73
CA GLY A 391 31.19 -23.60 8.45
C GLY A 391 31.86 -24.81 7.77
N TRP A 392 32.81 -25.38 8.50
CA TRP A 392 33.64 -26.48 8.05
C TRP A 392 33.55 -27.64 9.01
N ASP A 393 33.79 -28.86 8.53
CA ASP A 393 33.95 -30.02 9.38
C ASP A 393 35.32 -30.00 10.10
N PRO A 394 35.59 -30.92 11.03
CA PRO A 394 36.86 -30.97 11.74
C PRO A 394 38.07 -31.21 10.83
N GLU A 395 37.86 -31.72 9.63
CA GLU A 395 38.90 -32.02 8.64
C GLU A 395 39.15 -30.85 7.69
N GLY A 396 38.42 -29.71 7.88
CA GLY A 396 38.53 -28.51 7.07
C GLY A 396 37.75 -28.53 5.76
N SER A 397 36.90 -29.56 5.53
CA SER A 397 36.07 -29.62 4.35
C SER A 397 34.82 -28.75 4.52
N PRO A 398 34.33 -28.09 3.44
CA PRO A 398 33.09 -27.30 3.50
C PRO A 398 31.87 -28.15 3.82
N ARG A 399 31.08 -27.75 4.82
CA ARG A 399 29.84 -28.45 5.13
C ARG A 399 28.78 -28.20 4.05
N ALA A 400 28.13 -29.26 3.63
CA ALA A 400 26.95 -29.14 2.77
C ALA A 400 25.77 -28.49 3.53
N GLY A 401 24.90 -27.83 2.81
CA GLY A 401 23.67 -27.24 3.34
C GLY A 401 22.49 -27.49 2.42
N PRO A 402 21.27 -27.20 2.85
CA PRO A 402 20.06 -27.48 2.08
C PRO A 402 19.94 -26.62 0.82
N LEU A 403 20.56 -25.43 0.79
CA LEU A 403 20.53 -24.50 -0.35
C LEU A 403 21.92 -24.38 -0.95
N PRO A 404 22.07 -24.13 -2.26
CA PRO A 404 23.39 -23.90 -2.88
C PRO A 404 24.06 -22.60 -2.36
N VAL A 405 25.37 -22.49 -2.49
CA VAL A 405 26.11 -21.23 -2.27
C VAL A 405 25.72 -20.27 -3.39
N GLY A 406 25.53 -18.98 -3.05
CA GLY A 406 25.02 -17.96 -3.97
C GLY A 406 23.49 -17.92 -4.03
N TRP A 407 22.77 -18.76 -3.28
CA TRP A 407 21.33 -18.68 -3.22
C TRP A 407 20.90 -17.37 -2.54
N LYS A 408 20.11 -16.55 -3.27
CA LYS A 408 19.59 -15.27 -2.80
C LYS A 408 18.57 -15.47 -1.70
N LEU A 409 18.63 -14.65 -0.67
CA LEU A 409 17.73 -14.71 0.49
C LEU A 409 16.80 -13.48 0.49
N ASN A 410 15.53 -13.73 0.50
CA ASN A 410 14.55 -12.71 0.79
C ASN A 410 14.64 -12.32 2.26
N GLY A 411 14.32 -11.06 2.56
CA GLY A 411 14.45 -10.60 3.93
C GLY A 411 13.64 -9.38 4.26
N ALA A 412 13.72 -9.01 5.54
CA ALA A 412 13.09 -7.81 6.06
C ALA A 412 13.91 -7.21 7.20
N PHE A 413 13.77 -5.91 7.37
CA PHE A 413 14.34 -5.19 8.51
C PHE A 413 13.39 -4.15 9.05
N VAL A 414 13.51 -3.87 10.34
CA VAL A 414 12.84 -2.77 11.04
C VAL A 414 13.85 -2.12 11.99
N VAL A 415 13.94 -0.81 11.96
CA VAL A 415 14.69 0.03 12.90
C VAL A 415 13.71 0.95 13.60
N LEU A 416 13.62 0.88 14.92
CA LEU A 416 12.62 1.56 15.73
C LEU A 416 13.29 2.37 16.84
N ASP A 417 12.89 3.61 17.02
CA ASP A 417 13.26 4.46 18.16
C ASP A 417 12.51 3.97 19.41
N ILE A 418 13.26 3.59 20.44
CA ILE A 418 12.68 3.01 21.66
C ILE A 418 11.84 4.05 22.39
N ALA A 419 12.26 5.28 22.50
CA ALA A 419 11.57 6.29 23.29
C ALA A 419 10.21 6.67 22.70
N SER A 420 10.14 6.87 21.38
CA SER A 420 8.94 7.37 20.71
C SER A 420 8.06 6.27 20.09
N GLY A 421 8.63 5.09 19.79
CA GLY A 421 7.96 4.08 18.97
C GLY A 421 7.94 4.42 17.47
N GLU A 422 8.68 5.45 17.04
CA GLU A 422 8.80 5.82 15.64
C GLU A 422 9.67 4.81 14.88
N VAL A 423 9.19 4.38 13.71
CA VAL A 423 9.96 3.56 12.79
C VAL A 423 10.88 4.47 11.98
N LEU A 424 12.19 4.26 12.09
CA LEU A 424 13.20 5.05 11.38
C LEU A 424 13.53 4.49 10.00
N ALA A 425 13.46 3.17 9.86
CA ALA A 425 13.63 2.47 8.61
C ALA A 425 12.92 1.11 8.67
N ALA A 426 12.28 0.71 7.58
CA ALA A 426 11.69 -0.62 7.43
C ALA A 426 11.64 -0.99 5.96
N GLY A 427 12.02 -2.22 5.64
CA GLY A 427 12.07 -2.66 4.26
C GLY A 427 11.91 -4.16 4.11
N SER A 428 11.66 -4.55 2.88
CA SER A 428 11.54 -5.94 2.43
C SER A 428 12.29 -6.13 1.13
N THR A 429 12.82 -7.31 0.91
CA THR A 429 13.35 -7.75 -0.37
C THR A 429 12.64 -9.03 -0.79
N PRO A 430 12.32 -9.16 -2.09
CA PRO A 430 12.45 -8.13 -3.11
C PRO A 430 11.47 -6.96 -2.90
N THR A 431 11.79 -5.81 -3.50
CA THR A 431 10.95 -4.62 -3.53
C THR A 431 9.81 -4.76 -4.54
N LEU A 432 8.80 -3.86 -4.47
CA LEU A 432 7.74 -3.82 -5.49
C LEU A 432 8.31 -3.47 -6.87
N SER A 433 9.31 -2.61 -6.93
CA SER A 433 9.97 -2.19 -8.18
C SER A 433 10.77 -3.34 -8.81
N GLU A 434 11.53 -4.10 -8.02
CA GLU A 434 12.18 -5.33 -8.47
C GLU A 434 11.17 -6.35 -8.97
N GLY A 435 10.05 -6.52 -8.28
CA GLY A 435 8.97 -7.43 -8.68
C GLY A 435 8.31 -7.07 -10.02
N ARG A 436 8.36 -5.81 -10.45
CA ARG A 436 7.86 -5.42 -11.79
C ARG A 436 8.72 -5.98 -12.92
N ALA A 437 10.02 -6.14 -12.68
CA ALA A 437 10.96 -6.71 -13.65
C ALA A 437 10.91 -8.24 -13.72
N MET A 438 10.33 -8.90 -12.71
CA MET A 438 10.22 -10.36 -12.63
C MET A 438 9.15 -10.90 -13.58
N ASP A 439 9.34 -12.11 -14.08
CA ASP A 439 8.31 -12.88 -14.76
C ASP A 439 7.21 -13.40 -13.79
N ALA A 440 6.20 -14.09 -14.29
CA ALA A 440 5.09 -14.55 -13.48
C ALA A 440 5.49 -15.67 -12.49
N ALA A 441 6.42 -16.55 -12.87
CA ALA A 441 6.89 -17.64 -12.02
C ALA A 441 7.75 -17.08 -10.87
N GLN A 442 8.68 -16.19 -11.20
CA GLN A 442 9.50 -15.48 -10.22
C GLN A 442 8.63 -14.70 -9.23
N ARG A 443 7.64 -13.92 -9.72
CA ARG A 443 6.71 -13.20 -8.82
C ARG A 443 5.92 -14.11 -7.89
N THR A 444 5.58 -15.32 -8.36
CA THR A 444 4.86 -16.30 -7.53
C THR A 444 5.79 -16.87 -6.46
N ALA A 445 7.04 -17.16 -6.79
CA ALA A 445 8.04 -17.68 -5.86
C ALA A 445 8.52 -16.63 -4.85
N GLU A 446 8.88 -15.46 -5.32
CA GLU A 446 9.52 -14.39 -4.54
C GLU A 446 8.52 -13.51 -3.77
N GLN A 447 7.25 -13.45 -4.22
CA GLN A 447 6.17 -12.67 -3.61
C GLN A 447 6.57 -11.22 -3.27
N PRO A 448 7.01 -10.42 -4.26
CA PRO A 448 7.47 -9.04 -4.02
C PRO A 448 6.37 -8.11 -3.49
N GLN A 449 5.09 -8.48 -3.65
CA GLN A 449 3.96 -7.71 -3.15
C GLN A 449 3.82 -7.74 -1.62
N ILE A 450 4.46 -8.67 -0.93
CA ILE A 450 4.39 -8.79 0.52
C ILE A 450 5.38 -7.82 1.17
N PHE A 451 4.87 -6.87 1.95
CA PHE A 451 5.70 -6.06 2.83
C PHE A 451 6.14 -6.89 4.04
N ARG A 452 7.19 -7.71 3.87
CA ARG A 452 7.66 -8.69 4.87
C ARG A 452 7.92 -8.09 6.24
N ALA A 453 8.32 -6.82 6.29
CA ALA A 453 8.58 -6.13 7.56
C ALA A 453 7.32 -6.00 8.44
N PHE A 454 6.13 -5.84 7.82
CA PHE A 454 4.87 -5.56 8.52
C PHE A 454 3.79 -6.62 8.30
N GLU A 455 3.83 -7.32 7.17
CA GLU A 455 2.82 -8.33 6.78
C GLU A 455 3.36 -9.76 6.80
N GLY A 456 4.67 -9.92 6.63
CA GLY A 456 5.29 -11.25 6.68
C GLY A 456 5.21 -11.83 8.08
N VAL A 457 4.64 -13.04 8.20
CA VAL A 457 4.45 -13.73 9.47
C VAL A 457 5.32 -14.98 9.56
N TYR A 458 6.17 -15.02 10.56
CA TYR A 458 7.18 -16.05 10.71
C TYR A 458 7.24 -16.57 12.14
N PRO A 459 7.53 -17.86 12.36
CA PRO A 459 7.77 -18.36 13.71
C PRO A 459 8.92 -17.57 14.36
N PRO A 460 8.74 -17.12 15.63
CA PRO A 460 9.77 -16.31 16.30
C PRO A 460 11.05 -17.09 16.62
N GLY A 461 10.95 -18.36 16.94
CA GLY A 461 12.09 -19.09 17.44
C GLY A 461 12.66 -18.48 18.72
N SER A 462 13.94 -18.66 18.95
CA SER A 462 14.62 -18.27 20.19
C SER A 462 14.63 -16.77 20.50
N ILE A 463 14.21 -15.89 19.59
CA ILE A 463 14.07 -14.45 19.90
C ILE A 463 12.91 -14.17 20.84
N LEU A 464 11.97 -15.11 21.02
CA LEU A 464 10.88 -14.99 21.98
C LEU A 464 11.32 -15.16 23.44
N LYS A 465 12.41 -15.85 23.71
CA LYS A 465 12.86 -16.27 25.05
C LYS A 465 12.95 -15.14 26.09
N PRO A 466 13.46 -13.94 25.80
CA PRO A 466 13.48 -12.85 26.77
C PRO A 466 12.07 -12.49 27.28
N LEU A 467 11.06 -12.52 26.41
CA LEU A 467 9.67 -12.20 26.76
C LEU A 467 9.06 -13.30 27.65
N VAL A 468 9.38 -14.57 27.34
CA VAL A 468 8.96 -15.71 28.17
C VAL A 468 9.54 -15.62 29.59
N PHE A 469 10.80 -15.21 29.73
CA PHE A 469 11.44 -15.03 31.02
C PHE A 469 10.78 -13.92 31.84
N VAL A 470 10.60 -12.72 31.28
CA VAL A 470 10.01 -11.62 32.05
C VAL A 470 8.54 -11.86 32.36
N ALA A 471 7.81 -12.59 31.52
CA ALA A 471 6.46 -13.06 31.80
C ALA A 471 6.42 -14.05 32.97
N ALA A 472 7.33 -15.03 32.99
CA ALA A 472 7.46 -15.98 34.06
C ALA A 472 7.83 -15.32 35.42
N ALA A 473 8.70 -14.31 35.36
CA ALA A 473 9.06 -13.51 36.53
C ALA A 473 7.88 -12.66 37.04
N ALA A 474 7.12 -12.03 36.15
CA ALA A 474 5.95 -11.25 36.51
C ALA A 474 4.84 -12.10 37.15
N GLU A 475 4.70 -13.35 36.75
CA GLU A 475 3.77 -14.33 37.40
C GLU A 475 4.37 -15.04 38.63
N GLY A 476 5.61 -14.70 39.00
CA GLY A 476 6.27 -15.27 40.19
C GLY A 476 6.65 -16.75 40.09
N VAL A 477 6.65 -17.32 38.86
CA VAL A 477 6.98 -18.75 38.64
C VAL A 477 8.48 -19.00 38.47
N VAL A 478 9.27 -17.94 38.47
CA VAL A 478 10.74 -17.95 38.57
C VAL A 478 11.18 -16.82 39.49
N GLN A 479 12.22 -17.10 40.33
CA GLN A 479 12.77 -16.13 41.28
C GLN A 479 14.08 -15.52 40.75
N GLN A 480 14.46 -14.37 41.30
CA GLN A 480 15.75 -13.74 40.98
C GLN A 480 16.89 -14.68 41.41
N GLY A 481 17.86 -14.93 40.52
CA GLY A 481 18.99 -15.79 40.77
C GLY A 481 18.67 -17.29 40.74
N GLU A 482 17.45 -17.71 40.50
CA GLU A 482 17.08 -19.13 40.38
C GLU A 482 17.83 -19.78 39.23
N THR A 483 18.37 -20.98 39.46
CA THR A 483 19.01 -21.79 38.44
C THR A 483 18.15 -22.98 38.04
N ILE A 484 18.08 -23.26 36.74
CA ILE A 484 17.42 -24.42 36.15
C ILE A 484 18.46 -25.29 35.46
N GLU A 485 18.48 -26.59 35.76
CA GLU A 485 19.46 -27.55 35.23
C GLU A 485 19.08 -27.99 33.80
N CYS A 486 19.97 -27.78 32.84
CA CYS A 486 19.85 -28.31 31.49
C CYS A 486 20.46 -29.71 31.40
N LYS A 487 19.63 -30.76 31.43
CA LYS A 487 20.02 -32.17 31.22
C LYS A 487 20.02 -32.59 29.76
N GLY A 488 19.83 -31.63 28.80
CA GLY A 488 19.80 -31.90 27.39
C GLY A 488 18.42 -32.23 26.82
N HIS A 489 17.57 -32.87 27.53
CA HIS A 489 16.19 -33.21 27.15
C HIS A 489 15.18 -32.75 28.20
N PHE A 490 13.94 -32.49 27.78
CA PHE A 490 12.87 -32.07 28.69
C PHE A 490 12.04 -33.28 29.19
N PHE A 491 11.69 -34.20 28.30
CA PHE A 491 10.99 -35.44 28.66
C PHE A 491 11.97 -36.60 28.81
N PRO A 492 12.10 -37.20 29.99
CA PRO A 492 13.00 -38.33 30.18
C PRO A 492 12.60 -39.59 29.38
N ASP A 493 11.31 -39.72 29.09
CA ASP A 493 10.72 -40.82 28.32
C ASP A 493 10.81 -40.61 26.78
N ALA A 494 11.22 -39.42 26.33
CA ALA A 494 11.31 -39.05 24.90
C ALA A 494 12.45 -38.06 24.64
N VAL A 495 13.69 -38.47 24.87
CA VAL A 495 14.89 -37.63 24.90
C VAL A 495 15.18 -36.87 23.61
N ASP A 496 14.70 -37.35 22.47
CA ASP A 496 14.91 -36.73 21.17
C ASP A 496 13.79 -35.77 20.72
N SER A 497 12.63 -35.79 21.41
CA SER A 497 11.46 -35.02 20.97
C SER A 497 11.53 -33.55 21.35
N VAL A 498 11.81 -33.22 22.61
CA VAL A 498 11.90 -31.84 23.15
C VAL A 498 13.25 -31.72 23.88
N ARG A 499 14.24 -31.21 23.13
CA ARG A 499 15.64 -31.21 23.56
C ARG A 499 16.31 -29.85 23.42
N CYS A 500 17.43 -29.68 24.10
CA CYS A 500 18.29 -28.54 23.90
C CYS A 500 19.01 -28.65 22.54
N TRP A 501 19.30 -27.53 21.89
CA TRP A 501 19.92 -27.49 20.57
C TRP A 501 21.32 -28.10 20.52
N ILE A 502 22.07 -28.11 21.66
CA ILE A 502 23.39 -28.72 21.77
C ILE A 502 23.36 -30.23 22.03
N TYR A 503 22.22 -30.77 22.48
CA TYR A 503 22.06 -32.17 22.83
C TYR A 503 21.55 -32.98 21.64
N ARG A 504 22.39 -33.87 21.14
CA ARG A 504 22.09 -34.74 19.98
C ARG A 504 22.65 -36.12 20.18
N PRO A 505 22.05 -36.97 21.02
CA PRO A 505 22.58 -38.28 21.40
C PRO A 505 22.70 -39.22 20.19
N THR A 506 21.78 -39.14 19.21
CA THR A 506 21.81 -39.92 17.97
C THR A 506 23.01 -39.53 17.05
N GLU A 507 23.57 -38.33 17.23
CA GLU A 507 24.77 -37.85 16.54
C GLU A 507 26.03 -37.97 17.42
N GLY A 508 25.98 -38.70 18.51
CA GLY A 508 27.12 -38.85 19.48
C GLY A 508 27.36 -37.61 20.34
N ARG A 509 26.41 -36.64 20.36
CA ARG A 509 26.53 -35.39 21.12
C ARG A 509 25.68 -35.42 22.39
N SER A 510 26.27 -35.79 23.48
CA SER A 510 25.62 -35.79 24.82
C SER A 510 25.99 -34.57 25.67
N THR A 511 26.49 -33.48 25.05
CA THR A 511 26.81 -32.23 25.76
C THR A 511 25.56 -31.52 26.26
N VAL A 512 25.64 -31.00 27.50
CA VAL A 512 24.57 -30.26 28.17
C VAL A 512 25.10 -28.93 28.70
N HIS A 513 24.19 -27.98 29.00
CA HIS A 513 24.62 -26.71 29.61
C HIS A 513 24.82 -26.78 31.12
N GLY A 514 24.22 -27.77 31.81
CA GLY A 514 24.21 -27.84 33.26
C GLY A 514 23.28 -26.79 33.90
N PRO A 515 23.51 -26.40 35.18
CA PRO A 515 22.71 -25.41 35.87
C PRO A 515 22.98 -24.00 35.28
N LEU A 516 21.92 -23.27 34.93
CA LEU A 516 21.97 -21.95 34.36
C LEU A 516 21.02 -20.99 35.09
N ALA A 517 21.47 -19.78 35.36
CA ALA A 517 20.60 -18.66 35.69
C ALA A 517 20.02 -18.05 34.38
N ALA A 518 19.02 -17.17 34.49
CA ALA A 518 18.26 -16.62 33.38
C ALA A 518 19.16 -15.90 32.33
N SER A 519 20.10 -15.05 32.78
CA SER A 519 20.98 -14.31 31.86
C SER A 519 21.91 -15.25 31.08
N GLU A 520 22.46 -16.29 31.70
CA GLU A 520 23.28 -17.30 31.02
C GLU A 520 22.43 -18.18 30.08
N ALA A 521 21.21 -18.54 30.48
CA ALA A 521 20.29 -19.29 29.64
C ALA A 521 19.91 -18.53 28.39
N LEU A 522 19.73 -17.20 28.49
CA LEU A 522 19.53 -16.30 27.33
C LEU A 522 20.77 -16.22 26.45
N ALA A 523 21.96 -16.03 27.03
CA ALA A 523 23.22 -15.95 26.30
C ALA A 523 23.52 -17.20 25.47
N ARG A 524 23.32 -18.38 26.08
CA ARG A 524 23.52 -19.71 25.47
C ARG A 524 22.29 -20.20 24.70
N SER A 525 21.19 -19.46 24.75
CA SER A 525 19.90 -19.87 24.13
C SER A 525 19.42 -21.26 24.54
N CYS A 526 19.55 -21.60 25.81
CA CYS A 526 19.19 -22.93 26.35
C CYS A 526 17.69 -23.22 26.19
N ASN A 527 17.32 -24.27 25.47
CA ASN A 527 15.90 -24.60 25.28
C ASN A 527 15.26 -25.13 26.58
N ILE A 528 15.97 -25.96 27.35
CA ILE A 528 15.43 -26.59 28.55
C ILE A 528 14.96 -25.57 29.57
N PHE A 529 15.73 -24.49 29.76
CA PHE A 529 15.35 -23.41 30.66
C PHE A 529 13.97 -22.84 30.28
N PHE A 530 13.77 -22.53 28.99
CA PHE A 530 12.53 -21.91 28.52
C PHE A 530 11.36 -22.88 28.37
N TYR A 531 11.61 -24.15 28.08
CA TYR A 531 10.57 -25.19 28.22
C TYR A 531 10.05 -25.28 29.64
N THR A 532 10.95 -25.26 30.63
CA THR A 532 10.59 -25.28 32.05
C THR A 532 9.77 -24.04 32.43
N LEU A 533 10.16 -22.87 31.97
CA LEU A 533 9.38 -21.65 32.26
C LEU A 533 8.01 -21.69 31.61
N ALA A 534 7.89 -22.15 30.35
CA ALA A 534 6.60 -22.26 29.66
C ALA A 534 5.67 -23.26 30.35
N ASP A 535 6.21 -24.39 30.78
CA ASP A 535 5.48 -25.42 31.54
C ASP A 535 4.95 -24.87 32.87
N ARG A 536 5.82 -24.24 33.69
CA ARG A 536 5.45 -23.60 34.96
C ARG A 536 4.44 -22.47 34.79
N LEU A 537 4.59 -21.66 33.75
CA LEU A 537 3.71 -20.52 33.46
C LEU A 537 2.33 -21.00 33.02
N GLY A 538 2.29 -22.07 32.23
CA GLY A 538 1.08 -22.57 31.57
C GLY A 538 0.68 -21.76 30.36
N THR A 539 0.03 -22.44 29.41
CA THR A 539 -0.24 -21.91 28.06
C THR A 539 -1.07 -20.63 28.07
N GLU A 540 -2.14 -20.57 28.86
CA GLU A 540 -3.06 -19.43 28.89
C GLU A 540 -2.37 -18.16 29.40
N ARG A 541 -1.56 -18.26 30.45
CA ARG A 541 -0.81 -17.11 30.96
C ARG A 541 0.25 -16.66 29.98
N LEU A 542 0.97 -17.60 29.36
CA LEU A 542 1.97 -17.30 28.35
C LEU A 542 1.35 -16.56 27.15
N VAL A 543 0.24 -17.06 26.60
CA VAL A 543 -0.46 -16.43 25.48
C VAL A 543 -0.96 -15.03 25.85
N ARG A 544 -1.51 -14.84 27.06
CA ARG A 544 -1.93 -13.51 27.54
C ARG A 544 -0.75 -12.52 27.57
N TRP A 545 0.40 -12.93 28.11
CA TRP A 545 1.59 -12.08 28.17
C TRP A 545 2.15 -11.75 26.78
N LEU A 546 2.20 -12.73 25.87
CA LEU A 546 2.63 -12.48 24.50
C LEU A 546 1.68 -11.49 23.80
N GLY A 547 0.37 -11.58 24.04
CA GLY A 547 -0.61 -10.61 23.58
C GLY A 547 -0.37 -9.19 24.13
N ALA A 548 0.05 -9.06 25.40
CA ALA A 548 0.40 -7.78 25.99
C ALA A 548 1.64 -7.15 25.33
N PHE A 549 2.61 -7.97 24.88
CA PHE A 549 3.75 -7.51 24.07
C PHE A 549 3.38 -7.19 22.59
N GLY A 550 2.13 -7.41 22.19
CA GLY A 550 1.64 -7.06 20.85
C GLY A 550 1.57 -8.24 19.86
N LEU A 551 1.88 -9.48 20.26
CA LEU A 551 1.66 -10.65 19.40
C LEU A 551 0.16 -10.92 19.22
N GLY A 552 -0.24 -11.43 18.06
CA GLY A 552 -1.64 -11.70 17.75
C GLY A 552 -2.50 -10.44 17.53
N ARG A 553 -1.92 -9.25 17.58
CA ARG A 553 -2.55 -7.97 17.24
C ARG A 553 -1.92 -7.40 15.96
N ALA A 554 -2.74 -6.94 15.03
CA ALA A 554 -2.24 -6.14 13.92
C ALA A 554 -1.73 -4.79 14.47
N LEU A 555 -0.45 -4.51 14.29
CA LEU A 555 0.14 -3.21 14.63
C LEU A 555 0.01 -2.31 13.40
N ASP A 556 -0.96 -1.39 13.43
CA ASP A 556 -1.28 -0.50 12.30
C ASP A 556 -0.06 0.31 11.84
N ALA A 557 0.76 0.78 12.76
CA ALA A 557 1.89 1.67 12.48
C ALA A 557 1.52 2.91 11.62
N ASP A 558 0.25 3.29 11.61
CA ASP A 558 -0.33 4.37 10.81
C ASP A 558 -0.20 4.19 9.27
N CYS A 559 0.03 2.96 8.81
CA CYS A 559 0.14 2.64 7.38
C CYS A 559 -0.81 1.54 6.90
N ALA A 560 -1.53 0.88 7.81
CA ALA A 560 -2.49 -0.15 7.44
C ALA A 560 -3.70 0.43 6.71
N VAL A 561 -4.16 -0.29 5.71
CA VAL A 561 -5.29 0.08 4.86
C VAL A 561 -6.41 -0.93 5.02
N GLU A 562 -7.56 -0.44 5.42
CA GLU A 562 -8.78 -1.24 5.48
C GLU A 562 -9.32 -1.53 4.08
N ARG A 563 -9.69 -2.78 3.82
CA ARG A 563 -10.37 -3.22 2.61
C ARG A 563 -11.65 -3.97 2.98
N VAL A 564 -12.78 -3.44 2.57
CA VAL A 564 -14.06 -4.13 2.68
C VAL A 564 -14.24 -5.00 1.44
N GLN A 565 -14.35 -6.30 1.62
CA GLN A 565 -14.58 -7.26 0.53
C GLN A 565 -16.06 -7.25 0.10
N ALA A 566 -16.34 -7.82 -1.08
CA ALA A 566 -17.70 -7.90 -1.61
C ALA A 566 -18.67 -8.68 -0.71
N ASP A 567 -18.16 -9.59 0.13
CA ASP A 567 -18.91 -10.35 1.13
C ASP A 567 -19.14 -9.57 2.46
N GLY A 568 -18.72 -8.32 2.53
CA GLY A 568 -18.82 -7.44 3.71
C GLY A 568 -17.75 -7.67 4.76
N LYS A 569 -16.80 -8.60 4.53
CA LYS A 569 -15.67 -8.81 5.44
C LYS A 569 -14.63 -7.72 5.26
N THR A 570 -14.14 -7.23 6.39
CA THR A 570 -13.03 -6.28 6.42
C THR A 570 -11.70 -7.04 6.50
N THR A 571 -10.79 -6.73 5.59
CA THR A 571 -9.39 -7.16 5.62
C THR A 571 -8.48 -5.96 5.71
N TRP A 572 -7.28 -6.17 6.25
CA TRP A 572 -6.26 -5.14 6.37
C TRP A 572 -5.08 -5.48 5.45
N SER A 573 -4.50 -4.50 4.80
CA SER A 573 -3.23 -4.59 4.08
C SER A 573 -2.23 -3.61 4.70
N GLY A 574 -0.92 -3.92 4.63
CA GLY A 574 0.13 -3.13 5.28
C GLY A 574 0.35 -3.49 6.75
N THR A 575 -0.32 -4.51 7.29
CA THR A 575 -0.11 -5.08 8.63
C THR A 575 -0.67 -6.49 8.72
N ALA A 576 -0.11 -7.30 9.61
CA ALA A 576 -0.64 -8.62 9.94
C ALA A 576 -0.78 -8.78 11.45
N ALA A 577 -1.84 -9.47 11.88
CA ALA A 577 -2.05 -9.77 13.29
C ALA A 577 -1.05 -10.82 13.83
N ALA A 578 -0.51 -11.66 12.93
CA ALA A 578 0.24 -12.84 13.28
C ALA A 578 -0.62 -13.91 14.00
N SER A 579 -0.06 -15.05 14.35
CA SER A 579 -0.83 -16.13 14.97
C SER A 579 -0.37 -16.45 16.39
N MET A 580 -1.35 -16.76 17.23
CA MET A 580 -1.18 -17.34 18.56
C MET A 580 -2.25 -18.41 18.77
N PRO A 581 -1.99 -19.41 19.63
CA PRO A 581 -3.02 -20.39 19.99
C PRO A 581 -4.25 -19.69 20.57
N ASP A 582 -5.41 -19.99 20.03
CA ASP A 582 -6.70 -19.55 20.57
C ASP A 582 -7.21 -20.52 21.68
N ALA A 583 -8.31 -20.15 22.31
CA ALA A 583 -8.89 -20.96 23.39
C ALA A 583 -9.32 -22.36 22.92
N ALA A 584 -9.78 -22.49 21.65
CA ALA A 584 -10.21 -23.77 21.09
C ALA A 584 -9.01 -24.69 20.87
N GLN A 585 -7.92 -24.16 20.34
CA GLN A 585 -6.68 -24.92 20.13
C GLN A 585 -6.04 -25.35 21.47
N ILE A 586 -6.04 -24.46 22.47
CA ILE A 586 -5.55 -24.82 23.83
C ILE A 586 -6.42 -25.92 24.45
N ALA A 587 -7.73 -25.85 24.28
CA ALA A 587 -8.64 -26.90 24.75
C ALA A 587 -8.42 -28.24 24.02
N ASP A 588 -8.17 -28.21 22.72
CA ASP A 588 -7.83 -29.40 21.93
C ASP A 588 -6.53 -30.07 22.41
N TRP A 589 -5.48 -29.26 22.68
CA TRP A 589 -4.23 -29.81 23.28
C TRP A 589 -4.45 -30.49 24.63
N LYS A 590 -5.28 -29.91 25.50
CA LYS A 590 -5.64 -30.52 26.78
C LYS A 590 -6.41 -31.82 26.58
N LEU A 591 -7.39 -31.84 25.67
CA LEU A 591 -8.18 -33.04 25.36
C LEU A 591 -7.29 -34.18 24.81
N LYS A 592 -6.37 -33.87 23.93
CA LYS A 592 -5.41 -34.82 23.34
C LYS A 592 -4.25 -35.17 24.25
N ARG A 593 -4.14 -34.55 25.40
CA ARG A 593 -3.01 -34.68 26.32
C ARG A 593 -1.66 -34.38 25.65
N ASP A 594 -1.67 -33.38 24.74
CA ASP A 594 -0.46 -32.94 24.06
C ASP A 594 0.46 -32.22 25.07
N ARG A 595 1.58 -32.89 25.39
CA ARG A 595 2.61 -32.36 26.29
C ARG A 595 3.65 -31.50 25.58
N THR A 596 3.72 -31.61 24.26
CA THR A 596 4.79 -31.02 23.42
C THR A 596 4.46 -29.62 22.95
N SER A 597 3.28 -29.43 22.34
CA SER A 597 2.89 -28.14 21.78
C SER A 597 2.91 -26.99 22.79
N PRO A 598 2.40 -27.14 24.05
CA PRO A 598 2.48 -26.06 25.03
C PRO A 598 3.90 -25.61 25.36
N VAL A 599 4.83 -26.55 25.54
CA VAL A 599 6.21 -26.20 25.94
C VAL A 599 7.03 -25.64 24.77
N LEU A 600 6.74 -26.05 23.53
CA LEU A 600 7.38 -25.46 22.32
C LEU A 600 7.11 -23.97 22.19
N LEU A 601 5.99 -23.47 22.69
CA LEU A 601 5.72 -22.02 22.72
C LEU A 601 6.80 -21.23 23.49
N GLY A 602 7.40 -21.85 24.51
CA GLY A 602 8.47 -21.25 25.32
C GLY A 602 9.75 -20.92 24.53
N ILE A 603 9.91 -21.52 23.39
CA ILE A 603 11.05 -21.22 22.47
C ILE A 603 10.61 -20.61 21.14
N GLY A 604 9.35 -20.18 21.06
CA GLY A 604 8.82 -19.51 19.86
C GLY A 604 8.61 -20.46 18.68
N GLN A 605 8.27 -21.70 18.94
CA GLN A 605 7.96 -22.72 17.93
C GLN A 605 6.50 -23.16 18.03
N GLY A 606 6.01 -23.89 17.05
CA GLY A 606 4.63 -24.40 17.00
C GLY A 606 3.66 -23.37 16.45
N ALA A 607 2.56 -23.11 17.16
CA ALA A 607 1.45 -22.28 16.69
C ALA A 607 1.67 -20.76 16.88
N LEU A 608 2.92 -20.32 16.95
CA LEU A 608 3.29 -18.91 17.07
C LEU A 608 3.87 -18.39 15.78
N SER A 609 3.42 -17.21 15.39
CA SER A 609 4.09 -16.38 14.39
C SER A 609 4.03 -14.91 14.77
N TRP A 610 4.92 -14.09 14.24
CA TRP A 610 4.90 -12.64 14.35
C TRP A 610 5.57 -11.97 13.15
N THR A 611 5.43 -10.65 13.08
CA THR A 611 6.10 -9.84 12.05
C THR A 611 7.41 -9.26 12.59
N PRO A 612 8.37 -8.88 11.73
CA PRO A 612 9.56 -8.13 12.16
C PRO A 612 9.23 -6.85 12.94
N LEU A 613 8.16 -6.15 12.60
CA LEU A 613 7.70 -4.98 13.34
C LEU A 613 7.27 -5.33 14.77
N GLN A 614 6.51 -6.41 14.93
CA GLN A 614 6.11 -6.89 16.26
C GLN A 614 7.33 -7.31 17.09
N ALA A 615 8.32 -7.96 16.47
CA ALA A 615 9.57 -8.35 17.11
C ALA A 615 10.37 -7.14 17.61
N ALA A 616 10.57 -6.13 16.76
CA ALA A 616 11.26 -4.90 17.13
C ALA A 616 10.53 -4.16 18.27
N ASN A 617 9.19 -4.04 18.17
CA ASN A 617 8.41 -3.33 19.20
C ASN A 617 8.35 -4.09 20.54
N ALA A 618 8.32 -5.43 20.51
CA ALA A 618 8.37 -6.24 21.74
C ALA A 618 9.71 -6.07 22.48
N PHE A 619 10.84 -6.03 21.77
CA PHE A 619 12.15 -5.72 22.35
C PHE A 619 12.24 -4.26 22.83
N ALA A 620 11.66 -3.31 22.10
CA ALA A 620 11.56 -1.94 22.58
C ALA A 620 10.68 -1.83 23.85
N THR A 621 9.60 -2.59 23.94
CA THR A 621 8.75 -2.68 25.13
C THR A 621 9.53 -3.25 26.33
N LEU A 622 10.31 -4.30 26.12
CA LEU A 622 11.21 -4.82 27.14
C LEU A 622 12.22 -3.76 27.61
N ALA A 623 12.87 -3.06 26.67
CA ALA A 623 13.86 -2.03 26.97
C ALA A 623 13.26 -0.79 27.70
N ARG A 624 11.97 -0.52 27.50
CA ARG A 624 11.21 0.51 28.24
C ARG A 624 10.77 0.05 29.63
N GLY A 625 11.23 -1.09 30.13
CA GLY A 625 10.79 -1.66 31.40
C GLY A 625 9.36 -2.21 31.39
N GLY A 626 8.85 -2.59 30.22
CA GLY A 626 7.48 -3.11 30.04
C GLY A 626 6.45 -2.02 29.69
N VAL A 627 6.85 -0.90 29.12
CA VAL A 627 5.91 0.10 28.59
C VAL A 627 5.70 -0.17 27.09
N PHE A 628 4.51 -0.64 26.75
CA PHE A 628 4.12 -0.86 25.36
C PHE A 628 3.68 0.46 24.72
N ILE A 629 4.37 0.88 23.66
CA ILE A 629 4.01 2.02 22.81
C ILE A 629 3.75 1.46 21.41
N PRO A 630 2.56 1.72 20.81
CA PRO A 630 2.31 1.31 19.43
C PRO A 630 3.32 1.96 18.47
N PRO A 631 3.89 1.21 17.51
CA PRO A 631 4.79 1.80 16.53
C PRO A 631 4.05 2.73 15.56
N THR A 632 4.79 3.66 14.93
CA THR A 632 4.25 4.56 13.88
C THR A 632 5.31 4.86 12.84
N VAL A 633 4.87 5.07 11.60
CA VAL A 633 5.67 5.60 10.48
C VAL A 633 5.41 7.07 10.22
N ILE A 634 4.45 7.67 10.91
CA ILE A 634 4.19 9.11 10.86
C ILE A 634 4.94 9.77 12.02
N ARG A 635 5.58 10.90 11.74
CA ARG A 635 6.32 11.64 12.75
C ARG A 635 5.40 12.14 13.85
N ARG A 636 5.75 11.81 15.10
CA ARG A 636 5.00 12.23 16.28
C ARG A 636 5.41 13.63 16.73
N THR A 637 4.41 14.41 17.12
CA THR A 637 4.62 15.69 17.85
C THR A 637 4.76 15.46 19.36
N GLU A 638 4.13 14.39 19.88
CA GLU A 638 4.15 14.03 21.29
C GLU A 638 4.35 12.51 21.46
N ILE A 639 5.12 12.12 22.47
CA ILE A 639 5.33 10.71 22.80
C ILE A 639 4.12 10.22 23.61
N PRO A 640 3.42 9.15 23.19
CA PRO A 640 2.29 8.61 23.96
C PRO A 640 2.78 7.98 25.27
N ARG A 641 1.94 8.03 26.31
CA ARG A 641 2.28 7.44 27.63
C ARG A 641 2.51 5.93 27.60
N GLY A 642 1.92 5.22 26.64
CA GLY A 642 2.01 3.77 26.53
C GLY A 642 1.20 3.00 27.57
N GLU A 643 1.13 1.69 27.41
CA GLU A 643 0.49 0.73 28.30
C GLU A 643 1.56 0.09 29.18
N VAL A 644 1.41 0.17 30.51
CA VAL A 644 2.37 -0.39 31.47
C VAL A 644 2.02 -1.84 31.76
N LEU A 645 2.93 -2.77 31.45
CA LEU A 645 2.73 -4.21 31.61
C LEU A 645 3.04 -4.73 33.04
N GLY A 646 3.72 -3.93 33.88
CA GLY A 646 4.03 -4.31 35.25
C GLY A 646 5.15 -5.35 35.38
N LEU A 647 6.18 -5.29 34.55
CA LEU A 647 7.33 -6.18 34.64
C LEU A 647 8.19 -5.90 35.86
N PRO A 648 8.71 -6.92 36.58
CA PRO A 648 9.66 -6.72 37.66
C PRO A 648 10.99 -6.16 37.15
N ALA A 649 11.49 -5.07 37.75
CA ALA A 649 12.71 -4.41 37.31
C ALA A 649 13.92 -5.35 37.22
N TRP A 650 14.11 -6.24 38.23
CA TRP A 650 15.18 -7.22 38.24
C TRP A 650 15.13 -8.16 37.03
N ALA A 651 13.92 -8.53 36.59
CA ALA A 651 13.77 -9.45 35.45
C ALA A 651 14.10 -8.77 34.14
N VAL A 652 13.77 -7.49 34.01
CA VAL A 652 14.18 -6.66 32.84
C VAL A 652 15.71 -6.53 32.80
N GLU A 653 16.33 -6.25 33.96
CA GLU A 653 17.80 -6.16 34.10
C GLU A 653 18.49 -7.47 33.71
N ASP A 654 18.02 -8.60 34.25
CA ASP A 654 18.56 -9.93 33.94
C ASP A 654 18.36 -10.31 32.47
N ALA A 655 17.22 -9.96 31.87
CA ALA A 655 16.96 -10.17 30.47
C ALA A 655 17.94 -9.35 29.59
N LEU A 656 18.10 -8.06 29.90
CA LEU A 656 19.07 -7.21 29.18
C LEU A 656 20.51 -7.69 29.39
N ALA A 657 20.90 -8.13 30.60
CA ALA A 657 22.20 -8.73 30.85
C ALA A 657 22.45 -9.97 29.99
N GLY A 658 21.47 -10.85 29.87
CA GLY A 658 21.53 -12.04 29.04
C GLY A 658 21.60 -11.72 27.54
N LEU A 659 20.83 -10.73 27.07
CA LEU A 659 20.91 -10.24 25.69
C LEU A 659 22.29 -9.64 25.37
N ARG A 660 22.88 -8.90 26.31
CA ARG A 660 24.23 -8.38 26.15
C ARG A 660 25.27 -9.51 26.08
N GLN A 661 25.23 -10.47 27.00
CA GLN A 661 26.11 -11.63 27.00
C GLN A 661 25.97 -12.46 25.71
N SER A 662 24.78 -12.57 25.13
CA SER A 662 24.54 -13.31 23.89
C SER A 662 25.40 -12.81 22.73
N VAL A 663 25.76 -11.53 22.70
CA VAL A 663 26.56 -10.91 21.61
C VAL A 663 27.99 -10.56 22.04
N SER A 664 28.29 -10.45 23.36
CA SER A 664 29.62 -10.06 23.85
C SER A 664 30.44 -11.19 24.48
N ALA A 665 29.78 -12.23 25.01
CA ALA A 665 30.51 -13.34 25.62
C ALA A 665 30.89 -14.40 24.58
N SER A 666 32.07 -14.99 24.68
CA SER A 666 32.59 -15.99 23.73
C SER A 666 31.71 -17.23 23.53
N HIS A 667 30.87 -17.53 24.50
CA HIS A 667 29.86 -18.61 24.45
C HIS A 667 28.50 -18.13 23.96
N GLY A 668 28.31 -16.85 23.71
CA GLY A 668 27.08 -16.28 23.23
C GLY A 668 26.76 -16.70 21.80
N THR A 669 25.48 -16.97 21.51
CA THR A 669 25.06 -17.51 20.20
C THR A 669 25.16 -16.49 19.06
N GLY A 670 25.28 -15.20 19.37
CA GLY A 670 25.46 -14.10 18.41
C GLY A 670 26.87 -13.52 18.41
N HIS A 671 27.80 -14.03 19.22
CA HIS A 671 29.10 -13.39 19.43
C HIS A 671 29.98 -13.36 18.17
N HIS A 672 30.11 -14.47 17.47
CA HIS A 672 31.08 -14.59 16.36
C HIS A 672 30.61 -15.51 15.23
N VAL A 673 31.22 -15.33 14.08
CA VAL A 673 31.27 -16.33 13.01
C VAL A 673 32.61 -17.07 13.06
N THR A 674 32.65 -18.34 12.64
CA THR A 674 33.88 -19.13 12.57
C THR A 674 34.27 -19.27 11.11
N LEU A 675 35.49 -18.81 10.78
CA LEU A 675 36.06 -18.85 9.45
C LEU A 675 36.69 -20.21 9.14
N GLU A 676 37.10 -20.44 7.90
CA GLU A 676 37.72 -21.68 7.40
C GLU A 676 38.92 -22.13 8.24
N ASN A 677 39.78 -21.16 8.59
CA ASN A 677 40.96 -21.40 9.41
C ASN A 677 40.65 -21.60 10.93
N GLY A 678 39.37 -21.72 11.31
CA GLY A 678 38.95 -21.85 12.69
C GLY A 678 38.97 -20.55 13.50
N VAL A 679 39.39 -19.44 12.92
CA VAL A 679 39.38 -18.13 13.58
C VAL A 679 37.93 -17.70 13.85
N LYS A 680 37.69 -17.23 15.07
CA LYS A 680 36.42 -16.70 15.52
C LYS A 680 36.41 -15.18 15.36
N GLU A 681 35.64 -14.67 14.40
CA GLU A 681 35.51 -13.23 14.15
C GLU A 681 34.31 -12.68 14.89
N PRO A 682 34.45 -11.77 15.89
CA PRO A 682 33.35 -11.13 16.60
C PRO A 682 32.53 -10.27 15.63
N LEU A 683 31.18 -10.28 15.82
CA LEU A 683 30.25 -9.53 14.96
C LEU A 683 29.94 -8.13 15.49
N PHE A 684 29.82 -8.02 16.81
CA PHE A 684 29.28 -6.84 17.48
C PHE A 684 30.32 -6.10 18.34
N ASP A 685 31.59 -6.33 18.08
CA ASP A 685 32.67 -5.57 18.70
C ASP A 685 32.82 -4.22 18.03
N ILE A 686 32.04 -3.25 18.51
CA ILE A 686 31.98 -1.88 18.01
C ILE A 686 32.25 -0.96 19.19
N ASP A 687 33.47 -0.46 19.32
CA ASP A 687 34.02 0.23 20.49
C ASP A 687 33.14 1.33 21.10
N ALA A 688 32.41 2.08 20.26
CA ALA A 688 31.57 3.19 20.68
C ALA A 688 30.15 2.76 21.14
N LEU A 689 29.78 1.48 20.98
CA LEU A 689 28.41 1.02 21.15
C LEU A 689 28.29 -0.03 22.24
N THR A 690 27.13 -0.05 22.89
CA THR A 690 26.62 -1.18 23.67
C THR A 690 25.51 -1.84 22.88
N ILE A 691 25.61 -3.16 22.68
CA ILE A 691 24.65 -3.92 21.89
C ILE A 691 24.08 -5.04 22.76
N TRP A 692 22.80 -5.25 22.68
CA TRP A 692 22.03 -6.33 23.25
C TRP A 692 21.38 -7.08 22.10
N GLY A 693 21.48 -8.39 22.03
CA GLY A 693 20.92 -9.10 20.89
C GLY A 693 20.52 -10.52 21.19
N LYS A 694 19.59 -11.03 20.39
CA LYS A 694 19.17 -12.43 20.41
C LYS A 694 19.08 -12.98 19.00
N THR A 695 19.76 -14.08 18.80
CA THR A 695 19.66 -14.88 17.57
C THR A 695 18.43 -15.78 17.64
N GLY A 696 17.78 -15.96 16.50
CA GLY A 696 16.69 -16.90 16.31
C GLY A 696 16.95 -17.80 15.10
N THR A 697 16.56 -19.05 15.24
CA THR A 697 16.46 -20.02 14.16
C THR A 697 15.09 -20.60 14.27
N ALA A 698 14.26 -20.41 13.25
CA ALA A 698 12.86 -20.77 13.29
C ALA A 698 12.50 -21.61 12.07
N THR A 699 11.84 -22.74 12.32
CA THR A 699 11.49 -23.69 11.26
C THR A 699 10.65 -23.02 10.18
N ALA A 700 11.13 -23.06 8.93
CA ALA A 700 10.43 -22.58 7.76
C ALA A 700 9.54 -23.69 7.17
N SER A 701 8.60 -23.29 6.30
CA SER A 701 7.91 -24.21 5.40
C SER A 701 8.91 -24.91 4.47
N LEU A 702 8.50 -26.06 3.90
CA LEU A 702 9.31 -26.73 2.90
C LEU A 702 9.46 -25.82 1.68
N LEU A 703 10.71 -25.57 1.29
CA LEU A 703 11.04 -24.81 0.09
C LEU A 703 11.11 -25.75 -1.10
N ALA A 704 10.35 -25.46 -2.14
CA ALA A 704 10.44 -26.11 -3.43
C ALA A 704 11.66 -25.55 -4.18
N LEU A 705 12.48 -26.42 -4.70
CA LEU A 705 13.64 -26.08 -5.54
C LEU A 705 13.36 -26.56 -6.96
N ASP A 706 13.57 -25.67 -7.91
CA ASP A 706 13.64 -25.92 -9.34
C ASP A 706 15.09 -25.65 -9.74
N ASN A 707 15.89 -26.71 -9.97
CA ASN A 707 17.33 -26.59 -10.15
C ASN A 707 17.72 -26.33 -11.61
N ASP A 708 16.85 -26.62 -12.56
CA ASP A 708 17.07 -26.47 -13.99
C ASP A 708 16.19 -25.42 -14.66
N ALA A 709 15.37 -24.73 -13.86
CA ALA A 709 14.48 -23.64 -14.28
C ALA A 709 13.43 -24.06 -15.34
N ASP A 710 12.96 -25.32 -15.27
CA ASP A 710 11.93 -25.82 -16.17
C ASP A 710 10.49 -25.53 -15.69
N GLY A 711 10.34 -24.99 -14.46
CA GLY A 711 9.07 -24.66 -13.80
C GLY A 711 8.48 -25.81 -12.99
N GLU A 712 9.13 -26.98 -12.94
CA GLU A 712 8.76 -28.10 -12.09
C GLU A 712 9.60 -28.13 -10.79
N THR A 713 9.08 -28.75 -9.76
CA THR A 713 9.79 -28.87 -8.49
C THR A 713 10.66 -30.11 -8.46
N ASP A 714 11.97 -29.98 -8.53
CA ASP A 714 12.95 -31.07 -8.44
C ASP A 714 13.10 -31.63 -7.03
N ALA A 715 13.08 -30.75 -6.05
CA ALA A 715 13.29 -31.12 -4.67
C ALA A 715 12.49 -30.24 -3.69
N ARG A 716 12.18 -30.80 -2.53
CA ARG A 716 11.66 -30.02 -1.40
C ARG A 716 12.63 -30.15 -0.23
N VAL A 717 13.17 -29.01 0.19
CA VAL A 717 14.16 -28.96 1.26
C VAL A 717 13.59 -28.33 2.51
N ARG A 718 14.01 -28.86 3.66
CA ARG A 718 13.70 -28.26 4.97
C ARG A 718 14.77 -27.24 5.31
N THR A 719 14.33 -26.04 5.60
CA THR A 719 15.17 -24.90 5.97
C THR A 719 14.65 -24.25 7.24
N ASP A 720 15.38 -23.26 7.73
CA ASP A 720 14.97 -22.40 8.84
C ASP A 720 15.10 -20.94 8.44
N HIS A 721 14.26 -20.08 8.99
CA HIS A 721 14.41 -18.64 8.92
C HIS A 721 15.50 -18.17 9.88
N ALA A 722 16.36 -17.26 9.43
CA ALA A 722 17.40 -16.64 10.24
C ALA A 722 16.92 -15.31 10.84
N TRP A 723 16.88 -15.22 12.17
CA TRP A 723 16.48 -14.02 12.89
C TRP A 723 17.64 -13.43 13.69
N PHE A 724 17.68 -12.11 13.74
CA PHE A 724 18.36 -11.35 14.77
C PHE A 724 17.50 -10.19 15.23
N VAL A 725 17.27 -10.09 16.53
CA VAL A 725 16.62 -8.92 17.12
C VAL A 725 17.52 -8.36 18.20
N GLY A 726 17.79 -7.08 18.15
CA GLY A 726 18.69 -6.44 19.08
C GLY A 726 18.37 -5.01 19.39
N LEU A 727 19.03 -4.52 20.43
CA LEU A 727 18.96 -3.14 20.91
C LEU A 727 20.36 -2.53 20.83
N VAL A 728 20.44 -1.24 20.66
CA VAL A 728 21.71 -0.53 20.57
C VAL A 728 21.63 0.85 21.22
N ALA A 729 22.74 1.26 21.84
CA ALA A 729 22.95 2.60 22.36
C ALA A 729 24.45 2.97 22.30
N PRO A 730 24.82 4.23 22.48
CA PRO A 730 26.17 4.63 22.80
C PRO A 730 26.68 3.89 24.06
N LYS A 731 27.98 3.68 24.13
CA LYS A 731 28.60 2.92 25.24
C LYS A 731 28.29 3.54 26.60
N GLY A 732 27.71 2.72 27.49
CA GLY A 732 27.33 3.12 28.84
C GLY A 732 25.95 3.73 28.96
N GLU A 733 25.21 3.91 27.86
CA GLU A 733 23.85 4.42 27.86
C GLU A 733 22.82 3.25 27.83
N ALA A 734 21.57 3.55 28.21
CA ALA A 734 20.45 2.63 28.08
C ALA A 734 20.08 2.43 26.60
N PRO A 735 19.45 1.30 26.23
CA PRO A 735 19.02 1.05 24.85
C PRO A 735 18.19 2.18 24.24
N GLN A 736 18.57 2.64 23.04
CA GLN A 736 17.90 3.74 22.34
C GLN A 736 17.16 3.30 21.08
N TYR A 737 17.69 2.30 20.37
CA TYR A 737 17.07 1.79 19.13
C TYR A 737 16.91 0.29 19.19
N ALA A 738 15.79 -0.19 18.67
CA ALA A 738 15.50 -1.61 18.46
C ALA A 738 15.60 -1.95 16.98
N VAL A 739 16.26 -3.05 16.65
CA VAL A 739 16.48 -3.53 15.29
C VAL A 739 16.02 -4.98 15.18
N ALA A 740 15.17 -5.28 14.20
CA ALA A 740 14.85 -6.64 13.81
C ALA A 740 15.34 -6.90 12.39
N VAL A 741 16.02 -8.02 12.18
CA VAL A 741 16.46 -8.51 10.88
C VAL A 741 15.99 -9.95 10.71
N LEU A 742 15.37 -10.22 9.58
CA LEU A 742 14.94 -11.54 9.14
C LEU A 742 15.53 -11.84 7.77
N LEU A 743 16.02 -13.06 7.57
CA LEU A 743 16.34 -13.61 6.26
C LEU A 743 15.61 -14.95 6.10
N GLU A 744 14.71 -15.02 5.11
CA GLU A 744 13.94 -16.23 4.80
C GLU A 744 14.89 -17.34 4.38
N HIS A 745 14.68 -18.55 4.93
CA HIS A 745 15.47 -19.75 4.60
C HIS A 745 16.98 -19.63 4.87
N GLY A 746 17.41 -18.58 5.58
CA GLY A 746 18.83 -18.30 5.84
C GLY A 746 19.50 -19.24 6.85
N GLY A 747 18.72 -20.07 7.56
CA GLY A 747 19.25 -21.04 8.52
C GLY A 747 19.61 -20.40 9.86
N SER A 748 20.89 -20.16 10.12
CA SER A 748 21.37 -19.71 11.43
C SER A 748 21.27 -18.20 11.63
N GLY A 749 20.48 -17.77 12.61
CA GLY A 749 20.37 -16.35 12.97
C GLY A 749 21.71 -15.68 13.30
N GLY A 750 22.58 -16.35 14.03
CA GLY A 750 23.90 -15.82 14.41
C GLY A 750 24.86 -15.70 13.22
N LYS A 751 24.76 -16.60 12.24
CA LYS A 751 25.69 -16.64 11.10
C LYS A 751 25.20 -15.86 9.88
N VAL A 752 23.89 -15.63 9.74
CA VAL A 752 23.29 -15.02 8.56
C VAL A 752 22.66 -13.67 8.89
N ALA A 753 21.70 -13.62 9.82
CA ALA A 753 21.07 -12.35 10.21
C ALA A 753 21.96 -11.48 11.11
N GLY A 754 22.85 -12.07 11.90
CA GLY A 754 23.78 -11.35 12.77
C GLY A 754 24.74 -10.41 12.03
N PRO A 755 25.43 -10.85 10.98
CA PRO A 755 26.28 -9.98 10.13
C PRO A 755 25.53 -8.80 9.54
N VAL A 756 24.31 -9.00 9.04
CA VAL A 756 23.46 -7.91 8.54
C VAL A 756 23.10 -6.93 9.65
N ALA A 757 22.64 -7.43 10.80
CA ALA A 757 22.29 -6.60 11.96
C ALA A 757 23.47 -5.77 12.47
N ALA A 758 24.69 -6.32 12.49
CA ALA A 758 25.90 -5.58 12.85
C ALA A 758 26.10 -4.37 11.93
N GLN A 759 25.83 -4.52 10.63
CA GLN A 759 25.93 -3.40 9.69
C GLN A 759 24.78 -2.40 9.84
N VAL A 760 23.59 -2.83 10.26
CA VAL A 760 22.47 -1.91 10.60
C VAL A 760 22.85 -1.04 11.79
N PHE A 761 23.50 -1.58 12.82
CA PHE A 761 24.00 -0.78 13.95
C PHE A 761 25.07 0.23 13.54
N ARG A 762 25.98 -0.16 12.62
CA ARG A 762 26.95 0.76 12.03
C ARG A 762 26.29 1.83 11.15
N ALA A 763 25.22 1.48 10.44
CA ALA A 763 24.43 2.43 9.67
C ALA A 763 23.78 3.49 10.57
N LEU A 764 23.20 3.09 11.70
CA LEU A 764 22.67 4.02 12.71
C LEU A 764 23.75 4.99 13.24
N ALA A 765 24.97 4.48 13.50
CA ALA A 765 26.08 5.33 13.92
C ALA A 765 26.53 6.29 12.80
N ALA A 766 26.63 5.80 11.56
CA ALA A 766 27.03 6.61 10.41
C ALA A 766 26.02 7.72 10.07
N GLU A 767 24.72 7.47 10.29
CA GLU A 767 23.67 8.48 10.12
C GLU A 767 23.49 9.40 11.33
N GLY A 768 24.36 9.26 12.36
CA GLY A 768 24.42 10.18 13.50
C GLY A 768 23.43 9.87 14.62
N TYR A 769 22.80 8.70 14.66
CA TYR A 769 21.86 8.30 15.70
C TYR A 769 22.57 7.88 17.00
N LEU A 770 23.76 7.34 16.93
CA LEU A 770 24.52 6.75 18.03
C LEU A 770 25.79 7.55 18.39
N GLY A 771 25.72 8.87 18.29
CA GLY A 771 26.78 9.79 18.75
C GLY A 771 26.48 10.39 20.11
N SER A 772 27.49 11.04 20.76
CA SER A 772 27.21 11.91 21.90
C SER A 772 26.25 13.03 21.49
N GLU A 773 25.51 13.59 22.45
CA GLU A 773 24.58 14.67 22.17
C GLU A 773 25.23 15.85 21.46
N ALA A 774 26.49 16.16 21.81
CA ALA A 774 27.32 17.15 21.14
C ALA A 774 27.69 16.75 19.70
N ALA A 775 28.00 15.46 19.43
CA ALA A 775 28.29 14.98 18.10
C ALA A 775 27.03 14.93 17.22
N ARG A 776 25.87 14.64 17.80
CA ARG A 776 24.56 14.71 17.12
C ARG A 776 24.20 16.13 16.72
N ALA A 777 24.39 17.11 17.61
CA ALA A 777 24.17 18.52 17.34
C ALA A 777 25.11 19.04 16.23
N HIS A 778 26.39 18.70 16.28
CA HIS A 778 27.38 19.08 15.27
C HIS A 778 27.10 18.47 13.91
N ALA A 779 26.71 17.18 13.86
CA ALA A 779 26.30 16.53 12.63
C ALA A 779 25.00 17.12 12.03
N ALA A 780 24.09 17.62 12.87
CA ALA A 780 22.90 18.32 12.43
C ALA A 780 23.19 19.73 11.87
N GLU A 781 24.18 20.43 12.43
CA GLU A 781 24.65 21.74 11.93
C GLU A 781 25.39 21.65 10.59
N GLN A 782 26.22 20.62 10.40
CA GLN A 782 26.96 20.42 9.14
C GLN A 782 26.07 19.97 7.96
N ARG A 783 24.81 19.60 8.23
CA ARG A 783 23.85 19.11 7.25
C ARG A 783 22.79 20.14 6.86
N LYS A 784 22.77 21.32 7.52
CA LYS A 784 22.02 22.52 7.12
C LYS A 784 22.79 23.30 6.07
#